data_540d6297bfdfd6bf80f90f3531873430
#
_entry.id   540d6297bfdfd6bf80f90f3531873430
#
_cell.length_a   1.000
_cell.length_b   1.000
_cell.length_c   1.000
_cell.angle_alpha   90.00
_cell.angle_beta   90.00
_cell.angle_gamma   90.00
#
_symmetry.space_group_name_H-M   'P 1'
#
loop_
_entity.id
_entity.type
_entity.pdbx_description
1 polymer ?
#
loop_
_entity_poly.entity_id
_entity_poly.type
_entity_poly.pdbx_seq_one_letter_code
_entity_poly.pdbx_strand_id
1 'polypeptide(L)'
;MEKRFDASALLEACAALWAFWLANVLLRLVSLGRADAFGFPAVNKLEWYIFHAVAWDWLWYLPFFALLALPALLGNRVSERARLVWRRGVLALLCGILMLTLVDQEVYRFMAMHFDRNMMATYGNGSSVREMFHMLGGDRSVPWLPLVLFFAGPAVFLLVRRALLPRIASLRKQAAAILALTLVFWLYVDVIWTGGNRERRLAPVVKVLLLPSDRPVELDDAEFARLEADYRAQWLAEQGDSLWAFPDPAYPYLRVPARLACATAPSPRCDVDGDGDGFPLREDCDDWNAEIRPGAADVPSNGIDEDCSGSDERPWNVVLAILESHRAVNSGLFYGEGSWERGTPLLDSLALRGEHWSRMNAGGVPTIGALTSIHLGMPDHPARHISSSWTRLSSKSFVELFRDAGYVARFFTSADPGWDNQTPWLNRWYDSWHYDRALEDDAAMAANLARFAADSVDRSRPFLLALITKVNHYPFNRVEGMEPYPDTLSLQGRMLRTMRYTEKAVEAMVDSLRAAGLMERTLLVVLADHGFSLGQRPEEHGSGQIGNGLHSEHTWIPLVVAGDHPRLKAGTREAAPGSQADLGPTLLDLAGIAAPNHFTGHSLLRPNRANSSGLVLHGHEILKEDGKFRFHTGWHGRERALGDAVYDANLDRNEMRNLLDSVPEAAAEFGRMRDRATLHAWLVERDLVWPKEGE
;
A
#
# COMPACT_ATOMS: atom_id res chain seq x y z
N MET A 1 6.26 -0.34 -64.44
CA MET A 1 5.09 -0.36 -63.48
C MET A 1 5.39 0.65 -62.37
N GLU A 2 4.97 1.86 -62.56
CA GLU A 2 5.06 2.91 -61.53
C GLU A 2 4.22 2.51 -60.30
N LYS A 3 4.89 2.34 -59.18
CA LYS A 3 4.24 2.27 -57.85
C LYS A 3 3.62 3.65 -57.55
N ARG A 4 2.37 3.88 -57.92
CA ARG A 4 1.68 5.10 -57.54
C ARG A 4 1.38 5.02 -56.03
N PHE A 5 2.13 5.77 -55.25
CA PHE A 5 1.80 6.04 -53.85
C PHE A 5 0.44 6.76 -53.78
N ASP A 6 -0.42 6.33 -52.89
CA ASP A 6 -1.66 7.06 -52.60
C ASP A 6 -1.35 8.27 -51.72
N ALA A 7 -1.06 9.41 -52.39
CA ALA A 7 -0.73 10.65 -51.72
C ALA A 7 -1.86 11.17 -50.85
N SER A 8 -3.11 10.88 -51.19
CA SER A 8 -4.28 11.32 -50.40
C SER A 8 -4.35 10.59 -49.06
N ALA A 9 -4.07 9.30 -49.02
CA ALA A 9 -4.05 8.52 -47.79
C ALA A 9 -2.88 8.91 -46.87
N LEU A 10 -1.75 9.34 -47.42
CA LEU A 10 -0.64 9.88 -46.61
C LEU A 10 -0.99 11.24 -46.01
N LEU A 11 -1.69 12.10 -46.76
CA LEU A 11 -2.19 13.39 -46.22
C LEU A 11 -3.24 13.16 -45.12
N GLU A 12 -4.10 12.16 -45.26
CA GLU A 12 -5.01 11.76 -44.20
C GLU A 12 -4.30 11.29 -42.92
N ALA A 13 -3.21 10.52 -43.03
CA ALA A 13 -2.38 10.12 -41.91
C ALA A 13 -1.73 11.34 -41.21
N CYS A 14 -1.22 12.30 -41.97
CA CYS A 14 -0.71 13.55 -41.42
C CYS A 14 -1.80 14.37 -40.69
N ALA A 15 -2.99 14.47 -41.28
CA ALA A 15 -4.11 15.14 -40.61
C ALA A 15 -4.53 14.45 -39.30
N ALA A 16 -4.49 13.12 -39.28
CA ALA A 16 -4.75 12.36 -38.08
C ALA A 16 -3.67 12.57 -36.99
N LEU A 17 -2.39 12.60 -37.35
CA LEU A 17 -1.29 12.85 -36.43
C LEU A 17 -1.47 14.22 -35.74
N TRP A 18 -1.60 15.27 -36.50
CA TRP A 18 -1.77 16.63 -35.95
C TRP A 18 -3.02 16.76 -35.09
N ALA A 19 -4.14 16.20 -35.54
CA ALA A 19 -5.39 16.26 -34.77
C ALA A 19 -5.32 15.48 -33.46
N PHE A 20 -4.71 14.29 -33.49
CA PHE A 20 -4.54 13.47 -32.29
C PHE A 20 -3.65 14.16 -31.27
N TRP A 21 -2.48 14.62 -31.72
CA TRP A 21 -1.54 15.31 -30.86
C TRP A 21 -2.18 16.55 -30.21
N LEU A 22 -2.90 17.37 -30.97
CA LEU A 22 -3.63 18.52 -30.44
C LEU A 22 -4.72 18.11 -29.43
N ALA A 23 -5.51 17.06 -29.72
CA ALA A 23 -6.52 16.56 -28.81
C ALA A 23 -5.89 16.05 -27.49
N ASN A 24 -4.76 15.37 -27.59
CA ASN A 24 -4.04 14.87 -26.42
C ASN A 24 -3.46 16.02 -25.58
N VAL A 25 -2.88 17.05 -26.22
CA VAL A 25 -2.40 18.28 -25.55
C VAL A 25 -3.55 18.95 -24.79
N LEU A 26 -4.71 19.09 -25.42
CA LEU A 26 -5.88 19.70 -24.79
C LEU A 26 -6.38 18.90 -23.58
N LEU A 27 -6.42 17.56 -23.68
CA LEU A 27 -6.76 16.69 -22.55
C LEU A 27 -5.78 16.89 -21.38
N ARG A 28 -4.48 16.90 -21.67
CA ARG A 28 -3.47 17.13 -20.63
C ARG A 28 -3.60 18.50 -19.97
N LEU A 29 -3.84 19.56 -20.76
CA LEU A 29 -4.06 20.92 -20.24
C LEU A 29 -5.28 20.98 -19.31
N VAL A 30 -6.39 20.34 -19.69
CA VAL A 30 -7.60 20.27 -18.86
C VAL A 30 -7.33 19.50 -17.58
N SER A 31 -6.61 18.37 -17.64
CA SER A 31 -6.26 17.59 -16.46
C SER A 31 -5.32 18.34 -15.52
N LEU A 32 -4.36 19.09 -16.06
CA LEU A 32 -3.44 19.93 -15.29
C LEU A 32 -4.15 21.15 -14.65
N GLY A 33 -5.11 21.77 -15.33
CA GLY A 33 -5.92 22.83 -14.74
C GLY A 33 -6.84 22.38 -13.60
N ARG A 34 -7.01 21.06 -13.42
CA ARG A 34 -7.71 20.45 -12.29
C ARG A 34 -6.74 19.98 -11.18
N ALA A 35 -5.46 20.19 -11.37
CA ALA A 35 -4.41 19.68 -10.49
C ALA A 35 -4.24 20.47 -9.19
N ASP A 36 -4.87 21.65 -9.04
CA ASP A 36 -4.80 22.46 -7.82
C ASP A 36 -5.23 21.71 -6.56
N ALA A 37 -6.07 20.67 -6.71
CA ALA A 37 -6.46 19.79 -5.61
C ALA A 37 -5.39 18.74 -5.25
N PHE A 38 -4.32 18.57 -6.03
CA PHE A 38 -3.39 17.45 -5.99
C PHE A 38 -1.91 17.83 -5.86
N GLY A 39 -1.61 19.07 -5.47
CA GLY A 39 -0.26 19.48 -5.12
C GLY A 39 0.78 19.30 -6.24
N PHE A 40 0.48 19.73 -7.47
CA PHE A 40 1.57 19.94 -8.43
C PHE A 40 2.47 21.07 -7.93
N PRO A 41 3.82 20.94 -8.09
CA PRO A 41 4.76 21.96 -7.66
C PRO A 41 4.45 23.28 -8.37
N ALA A 42 4.79 24.38 -7.69
CA ALA A 42 4.56 25.77 -8.07
C ALA A 42 4.52 26.02 -9.58
N VAL A 43 3.63 26.91 -10.00
CA VAL A 43 3.32 27.31 -11.38
C VAL A 43 4.53 27.44 -12.29
N ASN A 44 5.68 27.85 -11.78
CA ASN A 44 6.93 28.04 -12.52
C ASN A 44 7.58 26.74 -13.07
N LYS A 45 7.11 25.56 -12.66
CA LYS A 45 7.57 24.27 -13.18
C LYS A 45 6.52 23.57 -14.05
N LEU A 46 5.29 24.01 -13.99
CA LEU A 46 4.15 23.43 -14.73
C LEU A 46 4.35 23.52 -16.25
N GLU A 47 4.86 24.65 -16.74
CA GLU A 47 5.15 24.88 -18.17
C GLU A 47 6.13 23.84 -18.72
N TRP A 48 7.19 23.52 -17.97
CA TRP A 48 8.17 22.51 -18.35
C TRP A 48 7.60 21.09 -18.32
N TYR A 49 6.73 20.80 -17.36
CA TYR A 49 6.06 19.49 -17.31
C TYR A 49 5.13 19.28 -18.50
N ILE A 50 4.38 20.32 -18.88
CA ILE A 50 3.48 20.25 -20.04
C ILE A 50 4.31 20.01 -21.30
N PHE A 51 5.40 20.75 -21.48
CA PHE A 51 6.26 20.61 -22.67
C PHE A 51 6.88 19.21 -22.75
N HIS A 52 7.33 18.68 -21.64
CA HIS A 52 7.87 17.32 -21.56
C HIS A 52 6.81 16.25 -21.91
N ALA A 53 5.63 16.33 -21.33
CA ALA A 53 4.54 15.41 -21.63
C ALA A 53 4.15 15.44 -23.11
N VAL A 54 4.05 16.65 -23.66
CA VAL A 54 3.71 16.88 -25.08
C VAL A 54 4.78 16.30 -26.00
N ALA A 55 6.08 16.47 -25.66
CA ALA A 55 7.18 15.92 -26.43
C ALA A 55 7.18 14.38 -26.38
N TRP A 56 6.97 13.81 -25.21
CA TRP A 56 6.89 12.36 -25.03
C TRP A 56 5.70 11.75 -25.75
N ASP A 57 4.53 12.35 -25.64
CA ASP A 57 3.34 11.90 -26.35
C ASP A 57 3.58 11.87 -27.86
N TRP A 58 4.23 12.92 -28.43
CA TRP A 58 4.59 12.94 -29.82
C TRP A 58 5.45 11.73 -30.21
N LEU A 59 6.54 11.51 -29.50
CA LEU A 59 7.50 10.42 -29.80
C LEU A 59 6.86 9.03 -29.68
N TRP A 60 6.06 8.81 -28.65
CA TRP A 60 5.45 7.51 -28.39
C TRP A 60 4.23 7.19 -29.28
N TYR A 61 3.52 8.21 -29.76
CA TYR A 61 2.37 8.01 -30.62
C TYR A 61 2.70 8.04 -32.10
N LEU A 62 3.85 8.58 -32.50
CA LEU A 62 4.27 8.65 -33.88
C LEU A 62 4.22 7.30 -34.64
N PRO A 63 4.62 6.14 -34.08
CA PRO A 63 4.52 4.86 -34.74
C PRO A 63 3.09 4.45 -35.15
N PHE A 64 2.06 4.85 -34.39
CA PHE A 64 0.67 4.53 -34.73
C PHE A 64 0.21 5.22 -36.02
N PHE A 65 0.80 6.34 -36.36
CA PHE A 65 0.53 7.04 -37.62
C PHE A 65 1.24 6.43 -38.80
N ALA A 66 2.37 5.76 -38.58
CA ALA A 66 3.00 4.90 -39.57
C ALA A 66 2.06 3.73 -39.95
N LEU A 67 1.29 3.19 -38.98
CA LEU A 67 0.26 2.17 -39.26
C LEU A 67 -0.88 2.72 -40.13
N LEU A 68 -1.30 3.98 -39.95
CA LEU A 68 -2.27 4.61 -40.83
C LEU A 68 -1.76 4.80 -42.26
N ALA A 69 -0.47 5.08 -42.40
CA ALA A 69 0.17 5.27 -43.69
C ALA A 69 0.47 3.95 -44.43
N LEU A 70 0.56 2.83 -43.73
CA LEU A 70 0.98 1.54 -44.27
C LEU A 70 0.17 1.08 -45.50
N PRO A 71 -1.19 1.13 -45.55
CA PRO A 71 -1.95 0.74 -46.74
C PRO A 71 -1.67 1.66 -47.95
N ALA A 72 -1.33 2.95 -47.73
CA ALA A 72 -0.94 3.86 -48.82
C ALA A 72 0.40 3.47 -49.45
N LEU A 73 1.34 2.95 -48.62
CA LEU A 73 2.64 2.47 -49.08
C LEU A 73 2.55 1.10 -49.81
N LEU A 74 1.57 0.28 -49.43
CA LEU A 74 1.33 -1.02 -50.08
C LEU A 74 0.60 -0.88 -51.42
N GLY A 75 0.04 0.28 -51.72
CA GLY A 75 -0.58 0.62 -53.00
C GLY A 75 -1.69 -0.36 -53.41
N ASN A 76 -1.71 -0.76 -54.68
CA ASN A 76 -2.74 -1.64 -55.27
C ASN A 76 -2.71 -3.09 -54.77
N ARG A 77 -1.80 -3.47 -53.89
CA ARG A 77 -1.74 -4.81 -53.28
C ARG A 77 -2.82 -5.04 -52.24
N VAL A 78 -3.50 -3.98 -51.77
CA VAL A 78 -4.55 -4.05 -50.75
C VAL A 78 -5.86 -3.52 -51.32
N SER A 79 -6.94 -4.30 -51.19
CA SER A 79 -8.26 -3.93 -51.70
C SER A 79 -8.79 -2.63 -50.98
N GLU A 80 -9.66 -1.88 -51.64
CA GLU A 80 -10.26 -0.69 -51.06
C GLU A 80 -11.03 -0.99 -49.77
N ARG A 81 -11.72 -2.11 -49.70
CA ARG A 81 -12.43 -2.57 -48.50
C ARG A 81 -11.43 -2.80 -47.34
N ALA A 82 -10.33 -3.50 -47.61
CA ALA A 82 -9.32 -3.76 -46.59
C ALA A 82 -8.64 -2.47 -46.10
N ARG A 83 -8.36 -1.52 -46.99
CA ARG A 83 -7.84 -0.19 -46.64
C ARG A 83 -8.83 0.61 -45.75
N LEU A 84 -10.12 0.54 -46.09
CA LEU A 84 -11.16 1.22 -45.30
C LEU A 84 -11.31 0.61 -43.90
N VAL A 85 -11.34 -0.74 -43.80
CA VAL A 85 -11.41 -1.43 -42.49
C VAL A 85 -10.19 -1.13 -41.66
N TRP A 86 -8.99 -1.24 -42.25
CA TRP A 86 -7.75 -0.91 -41.57
C TRP A 86 -7.73 0.54 -41.01
N ARG A 87 -8.06 1.50 -41.85
CA ARG A 87 -8.13 2.91 -41.46
C ARG A 87 -9.10 3.13 -40.31
N ARG A 88 -10.31 2.57 -40.40
CA ARG A 88 -11.31 2.65 -39.32
C ARG A 88 -10.79 2.00 -38.04
N GLY A 89 -10.15 0.86 -38.13
CA GLY A 89 -9.56 0.16 -36.98
C GLY A 89 -8.49 0.98 -36.28
N VAL A 90 -7.55 1.58 -37.04
CA VAL A 90 -6.50 2.42 -36.46
C VAL A 90 -7.08 3.73 -35.87
N LEU A 91 -8.07 4.33 -36.51
CA LEU A 91 -8.74 5.52 -35.94
C LEU A 91 -9.51 5.18 -34.65
N ALA A 92 -10.16 4.01 -34.60
CA ALA A 92 -10.80 3.53 -33.37
C ALA A 92 -9.77 3.27 -32.25
N LEU A 93 -8.62 2.69 -32.60
CA LEU A 93 -7.50 2.51 -31.67
C LEU A 93 -7.01 3.85 -31.10
N LEU A 94 -6.83 4.86 -31.95
CA LEU A 94 -6.42 6.19 -31.50
C LEU A 94 -7.46 6.86 -30.59
N CYS A 95 -8.76 6.69 -30.90
CA CYS A 95 -9.82 7.13 -30.00
C CYS A 95 -9.74 6.40 -28.65
N GLY A 96 -9.51 5.10 -28.63
CA GLY A 96 -9.30 4.31 -27.41
C GLY A 96 -8.09 4.78 -26.61
N ILE A 97 -6.99 5.13 -27.29
CA ILE A 97 -5.79 5.67 -26.62
C ILE A 97 -6.12 7.02 -25.93
N LEU A 98 -6.88 7.91 -26.53
CA LEU A 98 -7.31 9.17 -25.90
C LEU A 98 -8.19 8.92 -24.67
N MET A 99 -9.09 7.96 -24.74
CA MET A 99 -9.92 7.56 -23.60
C MET A 99 -9.05 6.99 -22.46
N LEU A 100 -8.10 6.10 -22.78
CA LEU A 100 -7.16 5.54 -21.81
C LEU A 100 -6.23 6.61 -21.23
N THR A 101 -5.81 7.60 -22.02
CA THR A 101 -5.02 8.73 -21.52
C THR A 101 -5.77 9.50 -20.43
N LEU A 102 -7.07 9.73 -20.62
CA LEU A 102 -7.88 10.39 -19.59
C LEU A 102 -8.03 9.51 -18.35
N VAL A 103 -8.32 8.23 -18.52
CA VAL A 103 -8.41 7.27 -17.39
C VAL A 103 -7.09 7.25 -16.60
N ASP A 104 -5.97 7.15 -17.28
CA ASP A 104 -4.64 7.18 -16.66
C ASP A 104 -4.39 8.48 -15.88
N GLN A 105 -4.79 9.62 -16.43
CA GLN A 105 -4.64 10.91 -15.77
C GLN A 105 -5.55 11.04 -14.54
N GLU A 106 -6.78 10.56 -14.60
CA GLU A 106 -7.69 10.57 -13.44
C GLU A 106 -7.22 9.59 -12.37
N VAL A 107 -6.77 8.39 -12.74
CA VAL A 107 -6.18 7.42 -11.80
C VAL A 107 -4.93 8.02 -11.16
N TYR A 108 -4.03 8.60 -11.95
CA TYR A 108 -2.83 9.23 -11.43
C TYR A 108 -3.15 10.37 -10.45
N ARG A 109 -4.20 11.11 -10.72
CA ARG A 109 -4.69 12.20 -9.87
C ARG A 109 -5.12 11.72 -8.49
N PHE A 110 -5.77 10.54 -8.41
CA PHE A 110 -6.28 9.98 -7.15
C PHE A 110 -5.27 9.12 -6.41
N MET A 111 -4.50 8.32 -7.14
CA MET A 111 -3.69 7.23 -6.57
C MET A 111 -2.19 7.48 -6.70
N ALA A 112 -1.78 8.57 -7.37
CA ALA A 112 -0.38 8.86 -7.73
C ALA A 112 0.33 7.72 -8.49
N MET A 113 -0.44 6.83 -9.10
CA MET A 113 0.01 5.68 -9.88
C MET A 113 -0.59 5.74 -11.28
N HIS A 114 0.16 5.27 -12.28
CA HIS A 114 -0.35 5.16 -13.64
C HIS A 114 -1.26 3.93 -13.80
N PHE A 115 -2.20 4.03 -14.75
CA PHE A 115 -3.07 2.94 -15.15
C PHE A 115 -2.27 1.91 -15.98
N ASP A 116 -1.44 1.14 -15.28
CA ASP A 116 -0.61 0.10 -15.85
C ASP A 116 -1.32 -1.28 -15.82
N ARG A 117 -0.59 -2.34 -16.23
CA ARG A 117 -1.13 -3.70 -16.23
C ARG A 117 -1.46 -4.21 -14.82
N ASN A 118 -0.69 -3.80 -13.83
CA ASN A 118 -0.92 -4.22 -12.44
C ASN A 118 -2.15 -3.51 -11.88
N MET A 119 -2.29 -2.21 -12.15
CA MET A 119 -3.48 -1.44 -11.85
C MET A 119 -4.73 -2.06 -12.52
N MET A 120 -4.64 -2.45 -13.80
CA MET A 120 -5.71 -3.17 -14.47
C MET A 120 -6.06 -4.50 -13.81
N ALA A 121 -5.06 -5.26 -13.37
CA ALA A 121 -5.29 -6.55 -12.70
C ALA A 121 -5.96 -6.36 -11.34
N THR A 122 -5.57 -5.33 -10.59
CA THR A 122 -6.11 -5.02 -9.27
C THR A 122 -7.51 -4.38 -9.36
N TYR A 123 -7.63 -3.33 -10.14
CA TYR A 123 -8.81 -2.44 -10.16
C TYR A 123 -9.68 -2.60 -11.42
N GLY A 124 -9.36 -3.54 -12.31
CA GLY A 124 -10.14 -3.80 -13.54
C GLY A 124 -11.44 -4.59 -13.32
N ASN A 125 -11.93 -4.68 -12.10
CA ASN A 125 -13.17 -5.37 -11.76
C ASN A 125 -14.34 -4.39 -11.57
N GLY A 126 -15.58 -4.91 -11.58
CA GLY A 126 -16.78 -4.09 -11.51
C GLY A 126 -16.96 -3.32 -10.19
N SER A 127 -16.46 -3.84 -9.07
CA SER A 127 -16.50 -3.18 -7.77
C SER A 127 -15.58 -1.97 -7.77
N SER A 128 -14.35 -2.13 -8.22
CA SER A 128 -13.36 -1.05 -8.28
C SER A 128 -13.76 0.06 -9.24
N VAL A 129 -14.32 -0.29 -10.40
CA VAL A 129 -14.85 0.70 -11.34
C VAL A 129 -15.98 1.51 -10.71
N ARG A 130 -16.89 0.86 -10.01
CA ARG A 130 -18.00 1.53 -9.31
C ARG A 130 -17.49 2.48 -8.22
N GLU A 131 -16.58 2.01 -7.37
CA GLU A 131 -16.01 2.83 -6.30
C GLU A 131 -15.24 4.04 -6.84
N MET A 132 -14.50 3.87 -7.92
CA MET A 132 -13.86 4.96 -8.62
C MET A 132 -14.88 6.01 -9.13
N PHE A 133 -16.06 5.58 -9.62
CA PHE A 133 -17.13 6.49 -9.98
C PHE A 133 -17.71 7.23 -8.77
N HIS A 134 -17.85 6.58 -7.62
CA HIS A 134 -18.26 7.23 -6.38
C HIS A 134 -17.25 8.28 -5.91
N MET A 135 -15.97 7.96 -5.92
CA MET A 135 -14.90 8.90 -5.56
C MET A 135 -14.84 10.11 -6.50
N LEU A 136 -15.00 9.90 -7.81
CA LEU A 136 -15.00 10.95 -8.80
C LEU A 136 -16.24 11.86 -8.72
N GLY A 137 -17.38 11.31 -8.30
CA GLY A 137 -18.67 11.99 -8.22
C GLY A 137 -18.88 12.82 -6.95
N GLY A 138 -18.13 12.54 -5.87
CA GLY A 138 -18.43 13.09 -4.55
C GLY A 138 -19.83 12.70 -4.10
N ASP A 139 -20.55 13.63 -3.44
CA ASP A 139 -21.97 13.44 -3.06
C ASP A 139 -22.93 13.28 -4.24
N ARG A 140 -22.44 13.43 -5.47
CA ARG A 140 -23.20 13.23 -6.70
C ARG A 140 -22.94 11.84 -7.26
N SER A 141 -23.99 11.13 -7.56
CA SER A 141 -23.96 9.74 -8.07
C SER A 141 -23.25 9.55 -9.42
N VAL A 142 -22.93 10.65 -10.17
CA VAL A 142 -22.30 10.58 -11.49
C VAL A 142 -21.24 11.66 -11.67
N PRO A 143 -19.98 11.31 -12.00
CA PRO A 143 -18.90 12.25 -12.27
C PRO A 143 -19.02 12.83 -13.69
N TRP A 144 -19.91 13.80 -13.90
CA TRP A 144 -20.23 14.32 -15.23
C TRP A 144 -19.01 14.86 -15.99
N LEU A 145 -18.09 15.55 -15.33
CA LEU A 145 -16.97 16.16 -16.04
C LEU A 145 -15.97 15.13 -16.59
N PRO A 146 -15.45 14.16 -15.82
CA PRO A 146 -14.65 13.05 -16.37
C PRO A 146 -15.38 12.28 -17.46
N LEU A 147 -16.68 12.01 -17.28
CA LEU A 147 -17.48 11.31 -18.28
C LEU A 147 -17.61 12.12 -19.60
N VAL A 148 -17.83 13.41 -19.51
CA VAL A 148 -17.86 14.30 -20.69
C VAL A 148 -16.50 14.34 -21.37
N LEU A 149 -15.41 14.46 -20.61
CA LEU A 149 -14.04 14.50 -21.16
C LEU A 149 -13.65 13.17 -21.82
N PHE A 150 -14.11 12.05 -21.29
CA PHE A 150 -13.87 10.70 -21.82
C PHE A 150 -14.36 10.58 -23.27
N PHE A 151 -15.49 11.17 -23.61
CA PHE A 151 -16.02 11.20 -24.98
C PHE A 151 -15.58 12.42 -25.78
N ALA A 152 -15.31 13.54 -25.12
CA ALA A 152 -14.91 14.78 -25.77
C ALA A 152 -13.53 14.66 -26.45
N GLY A 153 -12.57 13.97 -25.86
CA GLY A 153 -11.25 13.75 -26.44
C GLY A 153 -11.31 13.11 -27.84
N PRO A 154 -11.92 11.93 -28.00
CA PRO A 154 -12.17 11.32 -29.32
C PRO A 154 -12.98 12.23 -30.26
N ALA A 155 -14.01 12.90 -29.78
CA ALA A 155 -14.82 13.79 -30.61
C ALA A 155 -14.01 14.98 -31.15
N VAL A 156 -13.22 15.63 -30.30
CA VAL A 156 -12.32 16.73 -30.71
C VAL A 156 -11.30 16.22 -31.74
N PHE A 157 -10.69 15.06 -31.49
CA PHE A 157 -9.78 14.43 -32.45
C PHE A 157 -10.41 14.28 -33.83
N LEU A 158 -11.60 13.67 -33.90
CA LEU A 158 -12.27 13.42 -35.18
C LEU A 158 -12.71 14.71 -35.89
N LEU A 159 -13.20 15.72 -35.15
CA LEU A 159 -13.60 17.02 -35.67
C LEU A 159 -12.39 17.81 -36.19
N VAL A 160 -11.31 17.88 -35.42
CA VAL A 160 -10.08 18.57 -35.81
C VAL A 160 -9.46 17.89 -37.03
N ARG A 161 -9.40 16.55 -37.04
CA ARG A 161 -8.95 15.79 -38.22
C ARG A 161 -9.74 16.15 -39.46
N ARG A 162 -11.09 16.20 -39.36
CA ARG A 162 -11.97 16.57 -40.48
C ARG A 162 -11.71 18.00 -40.94
N ALA A 163 -11.45 18.92 -40.03
CA ALA A 163 -11.17 20.34 -40.33
C ALA A 163 -9.78 20.55 -40.95
N LEU A 164 -8.77 19.73 -40.54
CA LEU A 164 -7.40 19.82 -41.04
C LEU A 164 -7.25 19.21 -42.43
N LEU A 165 -7.97 18.15 -42.73
CA LEU A 165 -7.80 17.35 -43.95
C LEU A 165 -7.84 18.21 -45.23
N PRO A 166 -8.77 19.15 -45.45
CA PRO A 166 -8.78 20.00 -46.65
C PRO A 166 -7.67 21.07 -46.65
N ARG A 167 -7.02 21.34 -45.51
CA ARG A 167 -5.98 22.34 -45.35
C ARG A 167 -4.56 21.80 -45.52
N ILE A 168 -4.40 20.48 -45.47
CA ILE A 168 -3.10 19.80 -45.61
C ILE A 168 -2.89 19.43 -47.06
N ALA A 169 -2.19 20.28 -47.81
CA ALA A 169 -2.06 20.11 -49.26
C ALA A 169 -0.68 19.60 -49.75
N SER A 170 0.37 19.61 -48.90
CA SER A 170 1.72 19.29 -49.32
C SER A 170 2.39 18.23 -48.42
N LEU A 171 2.60 17.01 -48.93
CA LEU A 171 3.32 15.95 -48.22
C LEU A 171 4.74 16.36 -47.85
N ARG A 172 5.45 17.07 -48.74
CA ARG A 172 6.83 17.52 -48.46
C ARG A 172 6.91 18.46 -47.26
N LYS A 173 5.97 19.42 -47.18
CA LYS A 173 5.88 20.35 -46.04
C LYS A 173 5.51 19.61 -44.75
N GLN A 174 4.57 18.65 -44.81
CA GLN A 174 4.20 17.85 -43.65
C GLN A 174 5.34 16.96 -43.18
N ALA A 175 6.02 16.27 -44.08
CA ALA A 175 7.18 15.42 -43.73
C ALA A 175 8.30 16.25 -43.09
N ALA A 176 8.59 17.44 -43.63
CA ALA A 176 9.62 18.34 -43.08
C ALA A 176 9.21 18.82 -41.65
N ALA A 177 7.93 19.20 -41.45
CA ALA A 177 7.45 19.65 -40.15
C ALA A 177 7.44 18.53 -39.11
N ILE A 178 6.99 17.33 -39.47
CA ILE A 178 7.00 16.14 -38.60
C ILE A 178 8.43 15.79 -38.22
N LEU A 179 9.36 15.74 -39.18
CA LEU A 179 10.76 15.42 -38.94
C LEU A 179 11.42 16.48 -38.02
N ALA A 180 11.21 17.75 -38.31
CA ALA A 180 11.78 18.86 -37.49
C ALA A 180 11.26 18.78 -36.06
N LEU A 181 9.94 18.61 -35.87
CA LEU A 181 9.36 18.52 -34.52
C LEU A 181 9.82 17.25 -33.80
N THR A 182 9.91 16.12 -34.49
CA THR A 182 10.44 14.87 -33.92
C THR A 182 11.88 15.04 -33.45
N LEU A 183 12.72 15.71 -34.24
CA LEU A 183 14.11 16.00 -33.86
C LEU A 183 14.18 16.93 -32.64
N VAL A 184 13.38 17.98 -32.61
CA VAL A 184 13.31 18.92 -31.47
C VAL A 184 12.89 18.17 -30.20
N PHE A 185 11.82 17.37 -30.28
CA PHE A 185 11.33 16.65 -29.12
C PHE A 185 12.26 15.54 -28.65
N TRP A 186 12.91 14.84 -29.60
CA TRP A 186 13.92 13.85 -29.26
C TRP A 186 15.13 14.50 -28.58
N LEU A 187 15.68 15.57 -29.10
CA LEU A 187 16.77 16.31 -28.47
C LEU A 187 16.37 16.82 -27.09
N TYR A 188 15.15 17.29 -26.94
CA TYR A 188 14.67 17.75 -25.64
C TYR A 188 14.59 16.60 -24.62
N VAL A 189 13.98 15.47 -24.99
CA VAL A 189 13.77 14.35 -24.07
C VAL A 189 15.08 13.63 -23.72
N ASP A 190 15.95 13.37 -24.70
CA ASP A 190 17.16 12.57 -24.51
C ASP A 190 18.40 13.38 -24.11
N VAL A 191 18.46 14.67 -24.45
CA VAL A 191 19.67 15.49 -24.25
C VAL A 191 19.50 16.55 -23.18
N ILE A 192 18.35 17.21 -23.14
CA ILE A 192 18.11 18.35 -22.25
C ILE A 192 17.49 17.90 -20.93
N TRP A 193 16.59 16.92 -20.98
CA TRP A 193 15.84 16.46 -19.80
C TRP A 193 16.55 15.27 -19.14
N THR A 194 17.39 15.53 -18.18
CA THR A 194 18.08 14.50 -17.38
C THR A 194 17.37 14.16 -16.07
N GLY A 195 16.11 14.49 -15.92
CA GLY A 195 15.43 14.55 -14.65
C GLY A 195 14.57 13.36 -14.26
N GLY A 196 15.13 12.38 -13.61
CA GLY A 196 14.65 11.40 -12.64
C GLY A 196 13.12 11.11 -12.54
N ASN A 197 12.62 10.84 -11.35
CA ASN A 197 11.22 10.42 -11.03
C ASN A 197 10.07 11.30 -11.59
N ARG A 198 10.36 12.52 -12.00
CA ARG A 198 9.38 13.44 -12.62
C ARG A 198 8.86 12.93 -13.96
N GLU A 199 9.67 12.14 -14.68
CA GLU A 199 9.28 11.55 -15.97
C GLU A 199 8.09 10.61 -15.87
N ARG A 200 7.93 9.91 -14.74
CA ARG A 200 6.87 8.92 -14.57
C ARG A 200 5.48 9.54 -14.56
N ARG A 201 5.31 10.71 -13.92
CA ARG A 201 4.03 11.40 -13.78
C ARG A 201 3.40 11.79 -15.12
N LEU A 202 4.23 11.91 -16.15
CA LEU A 202 3.84 12.41 -17.46
C LEU A 202 3.99 11.35 -18.56
N ALA A 203 4.26 10.10 -18.19
CA ALA A 203 4.45 9.03 -19.14
C ALA A 203 3.21 8.87 -20.05
N PRO A 204 3.40 8.66 -21.37
CA PRO A 204 2.29 8.31 -22.24
C PRO A 204 1.67 6.97 -21.84
N VAL A 205 0.34 6.88 -21.82
CA VAL A 205 -0.39 5.67 -21.42
C VAL A 205 0.06 4.43 -22.21
N VAL A 206 0.40 4.59 -23.48
CA VAL A 206 0.92 3.50 -24.31
C VAL A 206 2.27 3.00 -23.82
N LYS A 207 3.16 3.89 -23.37
CA LYS A 207 4.44 3.49 -22.75
C LYS A 207 4.18 2.67 -21.49
N VAL A 208 3.28 3.13 -20.64
CA VAL A 208 2.93 2.48 -19.37
C VAL A 208 2.33 1.10 -19.60
N LEU A 209 1.47 0.95 -20.60
CA LEU A 209 0.82 -0.32 -20.92
C LEU A 209 1.73 -1.33 -21.66
N LEU A 210 2.63 -0.86 -22.50
CA LEU A 210 3.49 -1.72 -23.32
C LEU A 210 4.79 -2.12 -22.63
N LEU A 211 5.38 -1.21 -21.87
CA LEU A 211 6.63 -1.48 -21.16
C LEU A 211 6.30 -1.76 -19.69
N PRO A 212 6.73 -2.90 -19.14
CA PRO A 212 6.63 -3.12 -17.71
C PRO A 212 7.33 -1.99 -16.99
N SER A 213 6.67 -1.42 -15.99
CA SER A 213 7.20 -0.33 -15.18
C SER A 213 8.45 -0.76 -14.41
N ASP A 214 8.53 -2.06 -14.11
CA ASP A 214 9.57 -2.63 -13.27
C ASP A 214 10.06 -3.95 -13.85
N ARG A 215 11.39 -4.11 -13.88
CA ARG A 215 12.01 -5.39 -14.15
C ARG A 215 12.01 -6.21 -12.87
N PRO A 216 11.84 -7.53 -12.94
CA PRO A 216 12.07 -8.40 -11.79
C PRO A 216 13.45 -8.16 -11.19
N VAL A 217 13.55 -8.30 -9.88
CA VAL A 217 14.83 -8.23 -9.20
C VAL A 217 15.67 -9.46 -9.58
N GLU A 218 16.89 -9.24 -10.02
CA GLU A 218 17.84 -10.31 -10.31
C GLU A 218 19.00 -10.19 -9.31
N LEU A 219 19.24 -11.28 -8.57
CA LEU A 219 20.40 -11.45 -7.69
C LEU A 219 21.18 -12.67 -8.18
N ASP A 220 22.49 -12.58 -8.19
CA ASP A 220 23.32 -13.76 -8.32
C ASP A 220 23.43 -14.50 -6.95
N ASP A 221 23.94 -15.73 -6.97
CA ASP A 221 24.02 -16.58 -5.77
C ASP A 221 24.87 -15.93 -4.66
N ALA A 222 25.92 -15.20 -4.99
CA ALA A 222 26.80 -14.55 -4.03
C ALA A 222 26.11 -13.33 -3.39
N GLU A 223 25.40 -12.56 -4.18
CA GLU A 223 24.64 -11.39 -3.71
C GLU A 223 23.47 -11.85 -2.83
N PHE A 224 22.72 -12.88 -3.25
CA PHE A 224 21.67 -13.48 -2.44
C PHE A 224 22.19 -13.97 -1.10
N ALA A 225 23.29 -14.77 -1.08
CA ALA A 225 23.87 -15.28 0.15
C ALA A 225 24.33 -14.16 1.10
N ARG A 226 24.88 -13.06 0.56
CA ARG A 226 25.23 -11.89 1.36
C ARG A 226 24.00 -11.24 1.99
N LEU A 227 22.96 -10.94 1.20
CA LEU A 227 21.74 -10.28 1.67
C LEU A 227 20.99 -11.13 2.70
N GLU A 228 20.96 -12.44 2.49
CA GLU A 228 20.35 -13.39 3.40
C GLU A 228 21.09 -13.44 4.75
N ALA A 229 22.42 -13.54 4.72
CA ALA A 229 23.24 -13.56 5.93
C ALA A 229 23.13 -12.23 6.71
N ASP A 230 23.17 -11.09 6.00
CA ASP A 230 23.00 -9.77 6.59
C ASP A 230 21.61 -9.62 7.25
N TYR A 231 20.55 -10.09 6.57
CA TYR A 231 19.19 -10.06 7.12
C TYR A 231 19.09 -10.87 8.41
N ARG A 232 19.60 -12.12 8.43
CA ARG A 232 19.56 -12.98 9.61
C ARG A 232 20.35 -12.40 10.78
N ALA A 233 21.54 -11.89 10.51
CA ALA A 233 22.38 -11.26 11.53
C ALA A 233 21.69 -10.05 12.17
N GLN A 234 21.06 -9.18 11.35
CA GLN A 234 20.31 -8.04 11.82
C GLN A 234 19.07 -8.48 12.63
N TRP A 235 18.31 -9.43 12.13
CA TRP A 235 17.11 -9.91 12.79
C TRP A 235 17.42 -10.49 14.17
N LEU A 236 18.47 -11.33 14.27
CA LEU A 236 18.93 -11.89 15.54
C LEU A 236 19.42 -10.80 16.51
N ALA A 237 20.12 -9.80 16.03
CA ALA A 237 20.56 -8.66 16.84
C ALA A 237 19.37 -7.81 17.35
N GLU A 238 18.34 -7.67 16.53
CA GLU A 238 17.10 -6.94 16.89
C GLU A 238 16.25 -7.74 17.91
N GLN A 239 16.30 -9.06 17.90
CA GLN A 239 15.54 -9.91 18.83
C GLN A 239 16.19 -10.08 20.19
N GLY A 240 17.51 -10.10 20.26
CA GLY A 240 18.26 -10.26 21.50
C GLY A 240 18.13 -11.64 22.17
N ASP A 241 17.52 -12.63 21.53
CA ASP A 241 17.35 -13.96 22.08
C ASP A 241 17.54 -15.07 21.02
N SER A 242 17.64 -16.28 21.50
CA SER A 242 17.93 -17.49 20.73
C SER A 242 16.78 -18.49 20.68
N LEU A 243 15.57 -18.10 21.05
CA LEU A 243 14.38 -18.97 21.02
C LEU A 243 13.90 -19.31 19.61
N TRP A 244 14.49 -18.67 18.60
CA TRP A 244 14.14 -18.89 17.19
C TRP A 244 15.32 -19.50 16.42
N ALA A 245 15.00 -20.36 15.45
CA ALA A 245 15.95 -20.93 14.50
C ALA A 245 15.52 -20.61 13.06
N PHE A 246 16.52 -20.47 12.20
CA PHE A 246 16.35 -20.34 10.75
C PHE A 246 16.74 -21.69 10.11
N PRO A 247 15.78 -22.57 9.82
CA PRO A 247 16.10 -23.95 9.42
C PRO A 247 16.62 -24.06 7.99
N ASP A 248 16.25 -23.12 7.09
CA ASP A 248 16.51 -23.23 5.67
C ASP A 248 17.00 -21.90 5.08
N PRO A 249 18.23 -21.86 4.49
CA PRO A 249 18.74 -20.69 3.81
C PRO A 249 17.94 -20.30 2.55
N ALA A 250 17.21 -21.22 1.93
CA ALA A 250 16.37 -20.90 0.78
C ALA A 250 15.15 -20.04 1.15
N TYR A 251 14.76 -20.05 2.43
CA TYR A 251 13.64 -19.28 2.98
C TYR A 251 14.13 -18.36 4.12
N PRO A 252 14.80 -17.24 3.80
CA PRO A 252 15.43 -16.37 4.81
C PRO A 252 14.47 -15.85 5.88
N TYR A 253 13.19 -15.74 5.55
CA TYR A 253 12.16 -15.27 6.49
C TYR A 253 11.59 -16.39 7.37
N LEU A 254 11.74 -17.65 6.96
CA LEU A 254 11.22 -18.77 7.72
C LEU A 254 11.94 -18.89 9.08
N ARG A 255 11.15 -18.85 10.12
CA ARG A 255 11.59 -19.08 11.50
C ARG A 255 10.74 -20.14 12.16
N VAL A 256 11.38 -20.94 12.94
CA VAL A 256 10.70 -21.91 13.79
C VAL A 256 11.14 -21.71 15.24
N PRO A 257 10.26 -21.93 16.23
CA PRO A 257 10.70 -22.02 17.62
C PRO A 257 11.87 -23.00 17.75
N ALA A 258 12.90 -22.64 18.50
CA ALA A 258 14.14 -23.43 18.59
C ALA A 258 13.86 -24.87 19.03
N ARG A 259 12.92 -25.08 19.95
CA ARG A 259 12.42 -26.40 20.35
C ARG A 259 11.97 -27.24 19.15
N LEU A 260 11.15 -26.67 18.27
CA LEU A 260 10.67 -27.40 17.09
C LEU A 260 11.78 -27.66 16.07
N ALA A 261 12.75 -26.77 15.96
CA ALA A 261 13.93 -27.00 15.12
C ALA A 261 14.76 -28.17 15.62
N CYS A 262 14.90 -28.32 16.92
CA CYS A 262 15.61 -29.45 17.55
C CYS A 262 14.97 -30.80 17.21
N ALA A 263 13.66 -30.87 17.01
CA ALA A 263 13.00 -32.11 16.63
C ALA A 263 13.35 -32.56 15.20
N THR A 264 13.66 -31.62 14.31
CA THR A 264 13.91 -31.86 12.88
C THR A 264 15.41 -31.88 12.54
N ALA A 265 16.22 -31.07 13.23
CA ALA A 265 17.65 -30.89 13.00
C ALA A 265 18.39 -30.84 14.35
N PRO A 266 18.60 -31.98 15.02
CA PRO A 266 19.28 -32.03 16.32
C PRO A 266 20.70 -31.43 16.24
N SER A 267 21.04 -30.63 17.22
CA SER A 267 22.36 -30.02 17.39
C SER A 267 22.79 -30.10 18.87
N PRO A 268 24.06 -29.97 19.21
CA PRO A 268 24.52 -29.99 20.61
C PRO A 268 23.81 -28.97 21.51
N ARG A 269 23.30 -27.87 20.92
CA ARG A 269 22.53 -26.87 21.65
C ARG A 269 21.17 -27.40 22.12
N CYS A 270 20.59 -28.36 21.42
CA CYS A 270 19.28 -28.93 21.76
C CYS A 270 19.31 -29.74 23.08
N ASP A 271 20.50 -30.16 23.53
CA ASP A 271 20.72 -30.90 24.76
C ASP A 271 21.18 -30.01 25.94
N VAL A 272 21.21 -28.68 25.72
CA VAL A 272 21.54 -27.71 26.76
C VAL A 272 20.27 -27.38 27.54
N ASP A 273 20.34 -27.37 28.84
CA ASP A 273 19.36 -26.82 29.78
C ASP A 273 19.91 -25.44 30.19
N GLY A 274 19.31 -24.40 29.66
CA GLY A 274 19.84 -23.03 29.72
C GLY A 274 19.56 -22.33 31.04
N ASP A 275 18.45 -22.66 31.71
CA ASP A 275 18.01 -22.05 32.96
C ASP A 275 18.16 -23.00 34.18
N GLY A 276 18.45 -24.29 33.95
CA GLY A 276 18.77 -25.27 35.00
C GLY A 276 17.54 -25.91 35.64
N ASP A 277 16.41 -25.95 34.98
CA ASP A 277 15.16 -26.51 35.48
C ASP A 277 15.01 -28.03 35.26
N GLY A 278 15.94 -28.63 34.54
CA GLY A 278 16.01 -30.05 34.24
C GLY A 278 15.45 -30.45 32.87
N PHE A 279 14.96 -29.51 32.06
CA PHE A 279 14.49 -29.75 30.71
C PHE A 279 15.41 -29.05 29.70
N PRO A 280 15.98 -29.77 28.73
CA PRO A 280 16.79 -29.15 27.68
C PRO A 280 15.93 -28.47 26.60
N LEU A 281 16.51 -27.54 25.83
CA LEU A 281 15.86 -26.77 24.76
C LEU A 281 14.97 -27.59 23.82
N ARG A 282 15.27 -28.88 23.56
CA ARG A 282 14.41 -29.73 22.71
C ARG A 282 13.06 -30.07 23.32
N GLU A 283 12.91 -29.95 24.64
CA GLU A 283 11.72 -30.28 25.40
C GLU A 283 11.06 -29.03 25.96
N ASP A 284 11.87 -28.04 26.29
CA ASP A 284 11.47 -26.76 26.88
C ASP A 284 11.03 -25.73 25.82
N CYS A 285 9.99 -25.00 26.11
CA CYS A 285 9.48 -23.95 25.23
C CYS A 285 10.04 -22.56 25.56
N ASP A 286 10.64 -22.35 26.72
CA ASP A 286 11.39 -21.16 27.08
C ASP A 286 12.62 -21.47 27.95
N ASP A 287 13.68 -21.99 27.37
CA ASP A 287 14.97 -22.40 27.97
C ASP A 287 15.75 -21.26 28.69
N TRP A 288 15.05 -20.15 28.98
CA TRP A 288 15.56 -19.00 29.73
C TRP A 288 14.76 -18.70 30.99
N ASN A 289 13.67 -19.44 31.23
CA ASN A 289 12.75 -19.19 32.33
C ASN A 289 12.32 -20.51 32.99
N ALA A 290 12.97 -20.90 34.05
CA ALA A 290 12.76 -22.17 34.80
C ALA A 290 11.30 -22.36 35.31
N GLU A 291 10.44 -21.38 35.21
CA GLU A 291 9.01 -21.51 35.53
C GLU A 291 8.20 -22.04 34.33
N ILE A 292 8.77 -22.01 33.11
CA ILE A 292 8.14 -22.43 31.85
C ILE A 292 8.83 -23.72 31.40
N ARG A 293 8.17 -24.88 31.55
CA ARG A 293 8.73 -26.18 31.23
C ARG A 293 7.64 -27.26 31.12
N PRO A 294 7.90 -28.38 30.46
CA PRO A 294 6.96 -29.49 30.41
C PRO A 294 6.45 -29.92 31.81
N GLY A 295 5.12 -29.87 31.98
CA GLY A 295 4.46 -30.27 33.23
C GLY A 295 4.51 -29.23 34.34
N ALA A 296 4.90 -27.98 34.07
CA ALA A 296 4.61 -26.87 34.97
C ALA A 296 3.11 -26.68 35.14
N ALA A 297 2.70 -25.89 36.11
CA ALA A 297 1.28 -25.54 36.24
C ALA A 297 0.98 -24.36 35.29
N ASP A 298 0.16 -24.61 34.30
CA ASP A 298 -0.30 -23.54 33.39
C ASP A 298 -1.21 -22.56 34.13
N VAL A 299 -0.91 -21.26 34.00
CA VAL A 299 -1.68 -20.18 34.63
C VAL A 299 -2.69 -19.64 33.64
N PRO A 300 -3.99 -19.98 33.80
CA PRO A 300 -4.97 -19.66 32.77
C PRO A 300 -5.05 -18.15 32.43
N SER A 301 -5.07 -17.83 31.15
CA SER A 301 -5.26 -16.47 30.66
C SER A 301 -4.16 -15.46 30.99
N ASN A 302 -2.94 -15.91 31.20
CA ASN A 302 -1.78 -15.00 31.36
C ASN A 302 -1.03 -14.77 30.05
N GLY A 303 -1.37 -15.49 28.97
CA GLY A 303 -0.74 -15.41 27.64
C GLY A 303 0.62 -16.10 27.59
N ILE A 304 0.88 -17.01 28.52
CA ILE A 304 2.08 -17.85 28.56
C ILE A 304 1.62 -19.30 28.55
N ASP A 305 2.36 -20.17 27.92
CA ASP A 305 2.18 -21.63 27.89
C ASP A 305 3.23 -22.21 28.82
N GLU A 306 2.98 -22.14 30.16
CA GLU A 306 3.98 -22.56 31.16
C GLU A 306 4.25 -24.05 31.11
N ASP A 307 3.27 -24.87 30.71
CA ASP A 307 3.41 -26.34 30.67
C ASP A 307 3.90 -26.86 29.31
N CYS A 308 4.22 -25.97 28.39
CA CYS A 308 4.67 -26.28 27.01
C CYS A 308 3.68 -27.17 26.23
N SER A 309 2.39 -27.10 26.52
CA SER A 309 1.32 -27.85 25.84
C SER A 309 1.04 -27.37 24.43
N GLY A 310 1.42 -26.14 24.12
CA GLY A 310 1.27 -25.47 22.82
C GLY A 310 0.32 -24.28 22.84
N SER A 311 -0.33 -23.98 23.97
CA SER A 311 -1.19 -22.80 24.18
C SER A 311 -1.51 -22.61 25.65
N ASP A 312 -1.75 -21.36 26.08
CA ASP A 312 -2.34 -21.02 27.38
C ASP A 312 -3.67 -21.80 27.59
N GLU A 313 -3.92 -22.31 28.79
CA GLU A 313 -5.12 -23.11 29.13
C GLU A 313 -6.44 -22.38 28.79
N ARG A 314 -6.45 -21.05 28.86
CA ARG A 314 -7.61 -20.22 28.49
C ARG A 314 -7.18 -19.04 27.64
N PRO A 315 -6.98 -19.22 26.34
CA PRO A 315 -6.47 -18.19 25.46
C PRO A 315 -7.44 -16.99 25.36
N TRP A 316 -6.90 -15.80 25.14
CA TRP A 316 -7.65 -14.56 24.99
C TRP A 316 -8.34 -14.47 23.65
N ASN A 317 -9.57 -13.97 23.65
CA ASN A 317 -10.21 -13.54 22.42
C ASN A 317 -9.56 -12.27 21.89
N VAL A 318 -9.67 -12.05 20.58
CA VAL A 318 -9.17 -10.84 19.91
C VAL A 318 -10.28 -10.17 19.14
N VAL A 319 -10.46 -8.87 19.36
CA VAL A 319 -11.26 -7.99 18.51
C VAL A 319 -10.31 -6.94 17.92
N LEU A 320 -10.13 -6.99 16.60
CA LEU A 320 -9.23 -6.12 15.85
C LEU A 320 -10.05 -5.10 15.05
N ALA A 321 -9.97 -3.84 15.39
CA ALA A 321 -10.56 -2.74 14.64
C ALA A 321 -9.50 -2.00 13.83
N ILE A 322 -9.56 -2.08 12.52
CA ILE A 322 -8.69 -1.39 11.57
C ILE A 322 -9.43 -0.15 11.08
N LEU A 323 -8.93 1.02 11.44
CA LEU A 323 -9.56 2.31 11.15
C LEU A 323 -8.99 2.89 9.86
N GLU A 324 -9.84 3.06 8.86
CA GLU A 324 -9.50 3.68 7.57
C GLU A 324 -8.92 5.09 7.74
N SER A 325 -7.72 5.33 7.23
CA SER A 325 -7.08 6.66 7.12
C SER A 325 -6.98 7.48 8.43
N HIS A 326 -6.88 6.81 9.61
CA HIS A 326 -6.78 7.49 10.90
C HIS A 326 -5.35 7.93 11.20
N ARG A 327 -5.10 9.23 11.16
CA ARG A 327 -3.77 9.83 11.36
C ARG A 327 -3.44 10.00 12.85
N ALA A 328 -2.27 9.54 13.28
CA ALA A 328 -1.77 9.82 14.64
C ALA A 328 -1.60 11.32 14.92
N VAL A 329 -1.32 12.13 13.90
CA VAL A 329 -1.15 13.61 14.04
C VAL A 329 -2.40 14.33 14.57
N ASN A 330 -3.57 13.70 14.55
CA ASN A 330 -4.82 14.23 15.09
C ASN A 330 -5.08 13.81 16.55
N SER A 331 -4.14 13.15 17.21
CA SER A 331 -4.23 12.76 18.61
C SER A 331 -3.04 13.32 19.41
N GLY A 332 -3.34 14.00 20.52
CA GLY A 332 -2.31 14.48 21.44
C GLY A 332 -1.61 13.36 22.21
N LEU A 333 -2.26 12.20 22.40
CA LEU A 333 -1.68 11.06 23.10
C LEU A 333 -0.71 10.26 22.22
N PHE A 334 -1.03 10.07 20.95
CA PHE A 334 -0.18 9.33 20.01
C PHE A 334 0.93 10.22 19.42
N TYR A 335 0.61 11.44 19.00
CA TYR A 335 1.58 12.31 18.33
C TYR A 335 2.34 13.22 19.31
N GLY A 336 1.70 13.66 20.41
CA GLY A 336 2.29 14.53 21.42
C GLY A 336 2.19 16.01 21.07
N GLU A 337 3.20 16.79 21.49
CA GLU A 337 3.28 18.22 21.19
C GLU A 337 3.37 18.44 19.68
N GLY A 338 2.67 19.45 19.17
CA GLY A 338 2.55 19.71 17.74
C GLY A 338 1.46 18.90 17.03
N SER A 339 0.62 18.15 17.78
CA SER A 339 -0.57 17.51 17.23
C SER A 339 -1.49 18.55 16.60
N TRP A 340 -2.10 18.15 15.48
CA TRP A 340 -3.04 19.00 14.76
C TRP A 340 -4.43 18.96 15.43
N GLU A 341 -5.44 19.56 14.80
CA GLU A 341 -6.79 19.54 15.36
C GLU A 341 -7.23 18.12 15.73
N ARG A 342 -7.70 17.94 16.98
CA ARG A 342 -8.03 16.61 17.54
C ARG A 342 -9.30 16.05 16.96
N GLY A 343 -9.24 14.78 16.53
CA GLY A 343 -10.34 14.05 15.92
C GLY A 343 -10.62 12.68 16.54
N THR A 344 -9.86 12.27 17.58
CA THR A 344 -9.78 10.87 18.03
C THR A 344 -10.13 10.68 19.52
N PRO A 345 -11.36 11.01 19.99
CA PRO A 345 -11.70 10.93 21.41
C PRO A 345 -11.75 9.49 21.95
N LEU A 346 -12.21 8.51 21.17
CA LEU A 346 -12.21 7.10 21.57
C LEU A 346 -10.78 6.57 21.71
N LEU A 347 -9.94 6.79 20.71
CA LEU A 347 -8.53 6.35 20.74
C LEU A 347 -7.81 6.95 21.94
N ASP A 348 -8.00 8.25 22.21
CA ASP A 348 -7.42 8.92 23.37
C ASP A 348 -7.93 8.28 24.69
N SER A 349 -9.23 7.95 24.78
CA SER A 349 -9.81 7.25 25.93
C SER A 349 -9.26 5.84 26.09
N LEU A 350 -9.10 5.10 25.02
CA LEU A 350 -8.54 3.74 25.05
C LEU A 350 -7.06 3.75 25.41
N ALA A 351 -6.29 4.72 24.91
CA ALA A 351 -4.87 4.88 25.23
C ALA A 351 -4.62 5.11 26.73
N LEU A 352 -5.57 5.77 27.43
CA LEU A 352 -5.50 5.95 28.88
C LEU A 352 -5.79 4.67 29.69
N ARG A 353 -6.43 3.67 29.08
CA ARG A 353 -6.85 2.42 29.73
C ARG A 353 -6.12 1.18 29.22
N GLY A 354 -5.51 1.27 28.05
CA GLY A 354 -4.71 0.23 27.43
C GLY A 354 -3.23 0.58 27.37
N GLU A 355 -2.43 -0.26 26.78
CA GLU A 355 -1.07 0.04 26.35
C GLU A 355 -1.12 0.59 24.94
N HIS A 356 -0.41 1.70 24.67
CA HIS A 356 -0.44 2.33 23.35
C HIS A 356 0.94 2.70 22.86
N TRP A 357 1.13 2.56 21.56
CA TRP A 357 2.38 2.84 20.86
C TRP A 357 2.27 4.16 20.10
N SER A 358 3.05 5.12 20.49
CA SER A 358 2.99 6.49 19.97
C SER A 358 3.79 6.69 18.68
N ARG A 359 4.51 5.67 18.21
CA ARG A 359 5.39 5.74 17.04
C ARG A 359 5.21 4.50 16.15
N MET A 360 3.96 4.14 15.90
CA MET A 360 3.64 3.08 14.94
C MET A 360 3.64 3.61 13.53
N ASN A 361 4.26 2.86 12.64
CA ASN A 361 4.29 3.15 11.21
C ASN A 361 3.41 2.16 10.45
N ALA A 362 2.66 2.65 9.47
CA ALA A 362 2.03 1.80 8.47
C ALA A 362 3.12 1.02 7.71
N GLY A 363 2.94 -0.26 7.49
CA GLY A 363 3.91 -1.10 6.77
C GLY A 363 3.86 -0.93 5.25
N GLY A 364 2.81 -0.29 4.77
CA GLY A 364 2.58 0.11 3.39
C GLY A 364 1.42 1.08 3.29
N VAL A 365 1.30 1.75 2.17
CA VAL A 365 0.18 2.63 1.81
C VAL A 365 -0.18 2.38 0.34
N PRO A 366 -1.45 2.53 -0.07
CA PRO A 366 -2.66 2.75 0.71
C PRO A 366 -3.14 1.48 1.45
N THR A 367 -4.42 1.37 1.78
CA THR A 367 -5.06 0.26 2.50
C THR A 367 -4.59 -1.13 2.06
N ILE A 368 -4.46 -1.37 0.75
CA ILE A 368 -4.00 -2.65 0.18
C ILE A 368 -2.59 -3.05 0.66
N GLY A 369 -1.67 -2.09 0.77
CA GLY A 369 -0.32 -2.33 1.30
C GLY A 369 -0.32 -2.49 2.83
N ALA A 370 -1.12 -1.71 3.52
CA ALA A 370 -1.28 -1.78 4.97
C ALA A 370 -1.87 -3.12 5.41
N LEU A 371 -2.95 -3.59 4.77
CA LEU A 371 -3.56 -4.90 5.07
C LEU A 371 -2.59 -6.06 4.82
N THR A 372 -1.75 -5.96 3.78
CA THR A 372 -0.67 -6.92 3.54
C THR A 372 0.28 -6.96 4.74
N SER A 373 0.74 -5.80 5.21
CA SER A 373 1.67 -5.71 6.33
C SER A 373 1.04 -6.21 7.64
N ILE A 374 -0.19 -5.83 7.94
CA ILE A 374 -0.94 -6.29 9.11
C ILE A 374 -1.05 -7.82 9.14
N HIS A 375 -1.49 -8.44 8.04
CA HIS A 375 -1.80 -9.86 8.02
C HIS A 375 -0.59 -10.76 7.83
N LEU A 376 0.36 -10.35 6.98
CA LEU A 376 1.53 -11.16 6.65
C LEU A 376 2.77 -10.85 7.50
N GLY A 377 2.71 -9.85 8.40
CA GLY A 377 3.82 -9.48 9.29
C GLY A 377 5.09 -9.06 8.53
N MET A 378 4.93 -8.53 7.32
CA MET A 378 6.03 -8.06 6.48
C MET A 378 5.58 -6.82 5.67
N PRO A 379 6.50 -5.95 5.20
CA PRO A 379 6.12 -4.81 4.38
C PRO A 379 5.53 -5.26 3.04
N ASP A 380 4.82 -4.36 2.36
CA ASP A 380 4.39 -4.59 0.98
C ASP A 380 5.59 -4.58 0.02
N HIS A 381 5.40 -5.00 -1.22
CA HIS A 381 6.48 -4.96 -2.21
C HIS A 381 6.77 -3.51 -2.64
N PRO A 382 8.05 -3.10 -2.77
CA PRO A 382 8.41 -1.70 -2.99
C PRO A 382 7.86 -1.08 -4.29
N ALA A 383 7.54 -1.88 -5.29
CA ALA A 383 7.09 -1.39 -6.59
C ALA A 383 5.63 -1.74 -6.92
N ARG A 384 5.07 -2.79 -6.34
CA ARG A 384 3.75 -3.33 -6.68
C ARG A 384 3.11 -3.95 -5.44
N HIS A 385 1.79 -3.88 -5.32
CA HIS A 385 1.12 -4.48 -4.19
C HIS A 385 1.11 -6.02 -4.28
N ILE A 386 1.49 -6.67 -3.18
CA ILE A 386 1.55 -8.14 -3.06
C ILE A 386 0.16 -8.72 -3.32
N SER A 387 -0.87 -8.16 -2.71
CA SER A 387 -2.22 -8.68 -2.80
C SER A 387 -2.80 -8.68 -4.21
N SER A 388 -2.32 -7.82 -5.10
CA SER A 388 -2.77 -7.76 -6.49
C SER A 388 -1.88 -8.54 -7.45
N SER A 389 -0.57 -8.55 -7.21
CA SER A 389 0.41 -9.11 -8.15
C SER A 389 0.78 -10.57 -7.86
N TRP A 390 0.65 -11.00 -6.59
CA TRP A 390 1.04 -12.34 -6.14
C TRP A 390 -0.05 -13.00 -5.27
N THR A 391 -1.27 -13.08 -5.80
CA THR A 391 -2.44 -13.64 -5.10
C THR A 391 -2.30 -15.08 -4.63
N ARG A 392 -1.29 -15.79 -5.13
CA ARG A 392 -0.96 -17.18 -4.76
C ARG A 392 0.35 -17.29 -3.99
N LEU A 393 0.86 -16.18 -3.47
CA LEU A 393 2.09 -16.17 -2.68
C LEU A 393 1.99 -17.18 -1.53
N SER A 394 2.97 -18.07 -1.45
CA SER A 394 3.14 -18.98 -0.33
C SER A 394 3.53 -18.16 0.90
N SER A 395 2.60 -18.04 1.84
CA SER A 395 2.77 -17.24 3.06
C SER A 395 1.71 -17.68 4.06
N LYS A 396 1.93 -17.48 5.34
CA LYS A 396 0.89 -17.67 6.36
C LYS A 396 0.58 -16.33 7.04
N SER A 397 -0.68 -15.92 7.07
CA SER A 397 -1.09 -14.78 7.88
C SER A 397 -1.08 -15.13 9.37
N PHE A 398 -0.98 -14.12 10.24
CA PHE A 398 -1.13 -14.36 11.66
C PHE A 398 -2.52 -14.95 11.97
N VAL A 399 -3.55 -14.59 11.20
CA VAL A 399 -4.91 -15.12 11.37
C VAL A 399 -4.97 -16.63 11.09
N GLU A 400 -4.26 -17.11 10.05
CA GLU A 400 -4.15 -18.55 9.79
C GLU A 400 -3.46 -19.28 10.96
N LEU A 401 -2.45 -18.67 11.59
CA LEU A 401 -1.80 -19.24 12.77
C LEU A 401 -2.73 -19.27 13.98
N PHE A 402 -3.57 -18.26 14.18
CA PHE A 402 -4.64 -18.29 15.19
C PHE A 402 -5.65 -19.40 14.90
N ARG A 403 -6.06 -19.60 13.66
CA ARG A 403 -6.98 -20.69 13.26
C ARG A 403 -6.35 -22.06 13.48
N ASP A 404 -5.07 -22.22 13.15
CA ASP A 404 -4.32 -23.45 13.43
C ASP A 404 -4.26 -23.75 14.95
N ALA A 405 -4.26 -22.71 15.79
CA ALA A 405 -4.38 -22.82 17.25
C ALA A 405 -5.83 -22.94 17.76
N GLY A 406 -6.81 -23.17 16.87
CA GLY A 406 -8.18 -23.48 17.24
C GLY A 406 -9.14 -22.30 17.34
N TYR A 407 -8.72 -21.09 17.02
CA TYR A 407 -9.60 -19.90 17.01
C TYR A 407 -10.63 -19.95 15.88
N VAL A 408 -11.79 -19.35 16.13
CA VAL A 408 -12.73 -18.99 15.08
C VAL A 408 -12.41 -17.58 14.59
N ALA A 409 -12.06 -17.43 13.32
CA ALA A 409 -11.68 -16.15 12.75
C ALA A 409 -12.70 -15.62 11.75
N ARG A 410 -13.19 -14.39 11.95
CA ARG A 410 -14.12 -13.74 11.03
C ARG A 410 -13.78 -12.29 10.77
N PHE A 411 -13.95 -11.87 9.51
CA PHE A 411 -13.68 -10.51 9.06
C PHE A 411 -14.98 -9.78 8.70
N PHE A 412 -15.08 -8.53 9.13
CA PHE A 412 -16.18 -7.63 8.81
C PHE A 412 -15.62 -6.42 8.06
N THR A 413 -16.27 -6.02 6.99
CA THR A 413 -15.78 -4.89 6.18
C THR A 413 -16.92 -3.97 5.78
N SER A 414 -16.74 -2.67 6.01
CA SER A 414 -17.64 -1.63 5.52
C SER A 414 -17.38 -1.29 4.04
N ALA A 415 -16.23 -1.72 3.49
CA ALA A 415 -15.87 -1.56 2.09
C ALA A 415 -16.12 -2.84 1.29
N ASP A 416 -16.42 -2.70 -0.01
CA ASP A 416 -16.50 -3.85 -0.93
C ASP A 416 -15.12 -4.53 -1.05
N PRO A 417 -14.96 -5.80 -0.63
CA PRO A 417 -13.67 -6.49 -0.67
C PRO A 417 -13.19 -6.83 -2.10
N GLY A 418 -14.04 -6.62 -3.10
CA GLY A 418 -13.61 -6.63 -4.51
C GLY A 418 -12.74 -5.43 -4.87
N TRP A 419 -12.85 -4.32 -4.14
CA TRP A 419 -11.87 -3.25 -4.16
C TRP A 419 -10.53 -3.76 -3.65
N ASP A 420 -9.42 -3.28 -4.14
CA ASP A 420 -8.08 -3.71 -3.73
C ASP A 420 -7.80 -5.23 -3.81
N ASN A 421 -8.63 -5.97 -4.56
CA ASN A 421 -8.48 -7.42 -4.75
C ASN A 421 -8.35 -8.21 -3.42
N GLN A 422 -9.09 -7.82 -2.38
CA GLN A 422 -8.99 -8.42 -1.05
C GLN A 422 -9.69 -9.78 -0.95
N THR A 423 -10.73 -10.03 -1.76
CA THR A 423 -11.57 -11.24 -1.66
C THR A 423 -10.77 -12.57 -1.65
N PRO A 424 -9.76 -12.81 -2.52
CA PRO A 424 -8.98 -14.04 -2.48
C PRO A 424 -8.25 -14.24 -1.16
N TRP A 425 -7.73 -13.15 -0.58
CA TRP A 425 -7.00 -13.16 0.67
C TRP A 425 -7.90 -13.38 1.87
N LEU A 426 -9.05 -12.72 1.93
CA LEU A 426 -10.04 -12.92 3.00
C LEU A 426 -10.58 -14.34 3.02
N ASN A 427 -10.83 -14.93 1.84
CA ASN A 427 -11.23 -16.34 1.71
C ASN A 427 -10.17 -17.32 2.24
N ARG A 428 -8.89 -16.95 2.19
CA ARG A 428 -7.79 -17.77 2.68
C ARG A 428 -7.55 -17.56 4.17
N TRP A 429 -7.51 -16.31 4.62
CA TRP A 429 -7.10 -15.97 5.98
C TRP A 429 -8.17 -16.26 7.03
N TYR A 430 -9.46 -16.02 6.70
CA TYR A 430 -10.57 -16.12 7.64
C TYR A 430 -11.47 -17.30 7.33
N ASP A 431 -12.15 -17.85 8.34
CA ASP A 431 -13.18 -18.88 8.15
C ASP A 431 -14.36 -18.34 7.36
N SER A 432 -14.66 -17.06 7.56
CA SER A 432 -15.68 -16.33 6.81
C SER A 432 -15.49 -14.82 6.93
N TRP A 433 -16.09 -14.09 6.02
CA TRP A 433 -16.13 -12.63 6.07
C TRP A 433 -17.54 -12.12 5.75
N HIS A 434 -17.83 -10.91 6.18
CA HIS A 434 -19.13 -10.27 6.01
C HIS A 434 -18.98 -8.88 5.41
N TYR A 435 -19.72 -8.62 4.36
CA TYR A 435 -19.92 -7.33 3.71
C TYR A 435 -21.39 -7.21 3.28
N ASP A 436 -21.99 -6.07 3.53
CA ASP A 436 -23.34 -5.78 3.06
C ASP A 436 -23.34 -4.52 2.20
N ARG A 437 -23.56 -4.70 0.91
CA ARG A 437 -23.59 -3.63 -0.07
C ARG A 437 -24.66 -2.57 0.21
N ALA A 438 -25.75 -2.92 0.88
CA ALA A 438 -26.81 -1.99 1.25
C ALA A 438 -26.46 -1.16 2.49
N LEU A 439 -25.41 -1.58 3.23
CA LEU A 439 -25.00 -1.03 4.51
C LEU A 439 -23.48 -0.72 4.49
N GLU A 440 -23.00 -0.04 3.46
CA GLU A 440 -21.60 0.43 3.38
C GLU A 440 -21.36 1.55 4.42
N ASP A 441 -21.52 1.21 5.70
CA ASP A 441 -21.51 2.12 6.83
C ASP A 441 -20.80 1.48 8.02
N ASP A 442 -19.95 2.25 8.71
CA ASP A 442 -19.15 1.74 9.82
C ASP A 442 -19.99 1.38 11.03
N ALA A 443 -21.06 2.15 11.34
CA ALA A 443 -21.91 1.87 12.48
C ALA A 443 -22.72 0.59 12.27
N ALA A 444 -23.24 0.39 11.06
CA ALA A 444 -23.96 -0.83 10.72
C ALA A 444 -23.04 -2.07 10.77
N MET A 445 -21.82 -1.96 10.26
CA MET A 445 -20.87 -3.07 10.25
C MET A 445 -20.34 -3.40 11.65
N ALA A 446 -20.03 -2.40 12.45
CA ALA A 446 -19.65 -2.55 13.86
C ALA A 446 -20.77 -3.24 14.67
N ALA A 447 -22.03 -2.86 14.45
CA ALA A 447 -23.19 -3.51 15.06
C ALA A 447 -23.36 -4.96 14.59
N ASN A 448 -23.08 -5.28 13.33
CA ASN A 448 -23.11 -6.64 12.81
C ASN A 448 -22.04 -7.52 13.46
N LEU A 449 -20.81 -7.01 13.65
CA LEU A 449 -19.77 -7.72 14.39
C LEU A 449 -20.22 -8.01 15.83
N ALA A 450 -20.68 -7.00 16.56
CA ALA A 450 -21.12 -7.16 17.95
C ALA A 450 -22.26 -8.17 18.09
N ARG A 451 -23.26 -8.14 17.19
CA ARG A 451 -24.36 -9.09 17.15
C ARG A 451 -23.86 -10.50 16.87
N PHE A 452 -22.98 -10.67 15.88
CA PHE A 452 -22.39 -11.98 15.59
C PHE A 452 -21.65 -12.54 16.81
N ALA A 453 -20.85 -11.72 17.48
CA ALA A 453 -20.12 -12.12 18.68
C ALA A 453 -21.07 -12.54 19.82
N ALA A 454 -22.18 -11.82 20.00
CA ALA A 454 -23.14 -12.12 21.05
C ALA A 454 -23.97 -13.39 20.78
N ASP A 455 -24.41 -13.57 19.53
CA ASP A 455 -25.45 -14.55 19.17
C ASP A 455 -24.90 -15.81 18.51
N SER A 456 -23.73 -15.75 17.87
CA SER A 456 -23.28 -16.80 16.96
C SER A 456 -21.91 -17.39 17.30
N VAL A 457 -21.13 -16.78 18.17
CA VAL A 457 -19.80 -17.29 18.55
C VAL A 457 -19.98 -18.45 19.53
N ASP A 458 -19.32 -19.57 19.23
CA ASP A 458 -19.16 -20.68 20.17
C ASP A 458 -18.21 -20.28 21.30
N ARG A 459 -18.74 -20.04 22.48
CA ARG A 459 -17.98 -19.60 23.66
C ARG A 459 -17.06 -20.66 24.24
N SER A 460 -17.10 -21.88 23.73
CA SER A 460 -16.15 -22.94 24.10
C SER A 460 -14.82 -22.82 23.36
N ARG A 461 -14.76 -21.99 22.34
CA ARG A 461 -13.55 -21.74 21.51
C ARG A 461 -13.18 -20.25 21.57
N PRO A 462 -11.89 -19.93 21.53
CA PRO A 462 -11.47 -18.54 21.38
C PRO A 462 -11.82 -18.02 20.00
N PHE A 463 -11.99 -16.69 19.88
CA PHE A 463 -12.30 -16.05 18.61
C PHE A 463 -11.34 -14.90 18.28
N LEU A 464 -11.17 -14.66 16.98
CA LEU A 464 -10.54 -13.49 16.40
C LEU A 464 -11.53 -12.83 15.44
N LEU A 465 -12.10 -11.69 15.85
CA LEU A 465 -13.01 -10.92 15.01
C LEU A 465 -12.30 -9.64 14.54
N ALA A 466 -12.26 -9.41 13.26
CA ALA A 466 -11.65 -8.21 12.68
C ALA A 466 -12.71 -7.36 11.98
N LEU A 467 -12.56 -6.04 12.09
CA LEU A 467 -13.37 -5.03 11.40
C LEU A 467 -12.43 -4.09 10.67
N ILE A 468 -12.70 -3.81 9.39
CA ILE A 468 -12.15 -2.63 8.71
C ILE A 468 -13.26 -1.64 8.41
N THR A 469 -13.01 -0.37 8.72
CA THR A 469 -13.94 0.73 8.48
C THR A 469 -13.74 1.36 7.10
N LYS A 470 -14.66 2.22 6.65
CA LYS A 470 -14.61 2.86 5.33
C LYS A 470 -14.93 4.36 5.37
N VAL A 471 -15.77 4.81 6.28
CA VAL A 471 -16.38 6.14 6.21
C VAL A 471 -15.34 7.27 6.23
N ASN A 472 -14.18 7.05 6.85
CA ASN A 472 -13.07 8.00 6.81
C ASN A 472 -12.18 7.91 5.55
N HIS A 473 -12.65 7.27 4.48
CA HIS A 473 -11.96 7.23 3.19
C HIS A 473 -12.13 8.56 2.43
N TYR A 474 -11.06 9.00 1.74
CA TYR A 474 -11.14 10.15 0.84
C TYR A 474 -12.26 9.98 -0.19
N PRO A 475 -13.06 11.00 -0.52
CA PRO A 475 -12.97 12.41 -0.11
C PRO A 475 -13.72 12.78 1.18
N PHE A 476 -13.89 11.87 2.12
CA PHE A 476 -14.52 12.07 3.43
C PHE A 476 -15.98 12.49 3.31
N ASN A 477 -16.73 11.72 2.55
CA ASN A 477 -18.14 11.99 2.28
C ASN A 477 -19.00 11.76 3.53
N ARG A 478 -20.04 12.58 3.66
CA ARG A 478 -21.05 12.38 4.69
C ARG A 478 -21.86 11.12 4.38
N VAL A 479 -22.10 10.33 5.42
CA VAL A 479 -23.03 9.17 5.38
C VAL A 479 -24.30 9.48 6.19
N GLU A 480 -25.32 8.66 6.02
CA GLU A 480 -26.55 8.74 6.81
C GLU A 480 -26.21 8.53 8.30
N GLY A 481 -26.85 9.29 9.18
CA GLY A 481 -26.58 9.22 10.63
C GLY A 481 -25.45 10.14 11.12
N MET A 482 -24.63 10.70 10.24
CA MET A 482 -23.66 11.74 10.63
C MET A 482 -24.36 13.08 10.91
N GLU A 483 -23.80 13.85 11.84
CA GLU A 483 -24.21 15.24 12.05
C GLU A 483 -24.05 16.03 10.73
N PRO A 484 -25.09 16.78 10.32
CA PRO A 484 -25.03 17.60 9.12
C PRO A 484 -23.90 18.64 9.18
N TYR A 485 -23.25 18.86 8.07
CA TYR A 485 -22.28 19.94 7.92
C TYR A 485 -22.44 20.61 6.54
N PRO A 486 -22.04 21.89 6.38
CA PRO A 486 -22.19 22.60 5.11
C PRO A 486 -21.24 22.04 4.05
N ASP A 487 -21.65 22.06 2.79
CA ASP A 487 -20.82 21.62 1.64
C ASP A 487 -19.52 22.43 1.49
N THR A 488 -19.47 23.63 2.10
CA THR A 488 -18.28 24.49 2.14
C THR A 488 -17.25 24.07 3.19
N LEU A 489 -17.53 23.02 3.98
CA LEU A 489 -16.57 22.55 4.98
C LEU A 489 -15.28 22.08 4.30
N SER A 490 -14.14 22.51 4.85
CA SER A 490 -12.82 22.13 4.32
C SER A 490 -12.63 20.61 4.33
N LEU A 491 -11.74 20.11 3.48
CA LEU A 491 -11.41 18.69 3.41
C LEU A 491 -10.93 18.15 4.77
N GLN A 492 -10.12 18.94 5.50
CA GLN A 492 -9.72 18.62 6.87
C GLN A 492 -10.92 18.54 7.82
N GLY A 493 -11.84 19.50 7.74
CA GLY A 493 -13.05 19.49 8.55
C GLY A 493 -13.93 18.27 8.29
N ARG A 494 -14.07 17.87 7.01
CA ARG A 494 -14.81 16.64 6.65
C ARG A 494 -14.13 15.40 7.23
N MET A 495 -12.80 15.28 7.05
CA MET A 495 -12.03 14.16 7.60
C MET A 495 -12.21 14.02 9.12
N LEU A 496 -12.14 15.12 9.87
CA LEU A 496 -12.35 15.08 11.31
C LEU A 496 -13.77 14.64 11.70
N ARG A 497 -14.78 14.97 10.88
CA ARG A 497 -16.16 14.53 11.10
C ARG A 497 -16.31 13.03 10.83
N THR A 498 -15.72 12.53 9.75
CA THR A 498 -15.75 11.10 9.43
C THR A 498 -14.95 10.28 10.44
N MET A 499 -13.77 10.74 10.88
CA MET A 499 -13.01 10.11 11.97
C MET A 499 -13.85 9.94 13.24
N ARG A 500 -14.51 11.02 13.69
CA ARG A 500 -15.37 10.97 14.90
C ARG A 500 -16.57 10.03 14.74
N TYR A 501 -17.13 9.95 13.54
CA TYR A 501 -18.22 9.02 13.26
C TYR A 501 -17.76 7.57 13.34
N THR A 502 -16.66 7.24 12.70
CA THR A 502 -16.05 5.91 12.75
C THR A 502 -15.70 5.50 14.19
N GLU A 503 -15.11 6.41 14.98
CA GLU A 503 -14.82 6.14 16.39
C GLU A 503 -16.06 5.86 17.23
N LYS A 504 -17.14 6.62 17.04
CA LYS A 504 -18.40 6.35 17.72
C LYS A 504 -19.00 4.99 17.35
N ALA A 505 -18.83 4.56 16.10
CA ALA A 505 -19.25 3.22 15.65
C ALA A 505 -18.49 2.12 16.39
N VAL A 506 -17.17 2.26 16.50
CA VAL A 506 -16.31 1.31 17.25
C VAL A 506 -16.62 1.36 18.75
N GLU A 507 -16.85 2.52 19.34
CA GLU A 507 -17.25 2.66 20.75
C GLU A 507 -18.56 1.92 21.04
N ALA A 508 -19.58 2.09 20.20
CA ALA A 508 -20.87 1.39 20.33
C ALA A 508 -20.72 -0.13 20.18
N MET A 509 -19.82 -0.61 19.31
CA MET A 509 -19.45 -2.02 19.19
C MET A 509 -18.88 -2.54 20.51
N VAL A 510 -17.90 -1.85 21.07
CA VAL A 510 -17.23 -2.22 22.34
C VAL A 510 -18.23 -2.26 23.49
N ASP A 511 -19.15 -1.28 23.57
CA ASP A 511 -20.19 -1.26 24.60
C ASP A 511 -21.16 -2.43 24.44
N SER A 512 -21.51 -2.80 23.22
CA SER A 512 -22.36 -3.97 22.93
C SER A 512 -21.67 -5.28 23.33
N LEU A 513 -20.36 -5.43 23.03
CA LEU A 513 -19.56 -6.59 23.44
C LEU A 513 -19.45 -6.68 24.97
N ARG A 514 -19.30 -5.55 25.64
CA ARG A 514 -19.26 -5.47 27.10
C ARG A 514 -20.60 -5.86 27.72
N ALA A 515 -21.72 -5.37 27.18
CA ALA A 515 -23.05 -5.75 27.61
C ALA A 515 -23.36 -7.26 27.44
N ALA A 516 -22.73 -7.88 26.42
CA ALA A 516 -22.79 -9.31 26.17
C ALA A 516 -21.87 -10.17 27.08
N GLY A 517 -21.06 -9.53 27.96
CA GLY A 517 -20.09 -10.21 28.83
C GLY A 517 -18.89 -10.80 28.07
N LEU A 518 -18.54 -10.26 26.90
CA LEU A 518 -17.47 -10.79 26.05
C LEU A 518 -16.13 -10.09 26.27
N MET A 519 -16.13 -8.92 26.95
CA MET A 519 -14.91 -8.13 27.11
C MET A 519 -13.99 -8.58 28.25
N GLU A 520 -14.45 -9.41 29.17
CA GLU A 520 -13.67 -9.82 30.36
C GLU A 520 -12.36 -10.54 30.00
N ARG A 521 -12.36 -11.23 28.86
CA ARG A 521 -11.21 -11.97 28.33
C ARG A 521 -11.03 -11.72 26.84
N THR A 522 -11.08 -10.45 26.47
CA THR A 522 -10.93 -10.03 25.09
C THR A 522 -9.92 -8.90 24.99
N LEU A 523 -8.93 -9.07 24.14
CA LEU A 523 -8.01 -8.04 23.70
C LEU A 523 -8.73 -7.20 22.64
N LEU A 524 -8.95 -5.93 22.93
CA LEU A 524 -9.39 -4.95 21.96
C LEU A 524 -8.15 -4.29 21.35
N VAL A 525 -7.92 -4.53 20.09
CA VAL A 525 -6.82 -3.97 19.31
C VAL A 525 -7.39 -2.95 18.35
N VAL A 526 -6.99 -1.70 18.47
CA VAL A 526 -7.42 -0.64 17.57
C VAL A 526 -6.20 0.02 16.95
N LEU A 527 -6.11 0.00 15.63
CA LEU A 527 -5.06 0.67 14.85
C LEU A 527 -5.64 1.25 13.58
N ALA A 528 -4.88 2.13 12.91
CA ALA A 528 -5.23 2.53 11.56
C ALA A 528 -4.52 1.64 10.52
N ASP A 529 -5.09 1.58 9.33
CA ASP A 529 -4.40 1.02 8.16
C ASP A 529 -3.27 1.96 7.71
N HIS A 530 -3.54 3.22 7.49
CA HIS A 530 -2.57 4.30 7.24
C HIS A 530 -3.16 5.64 7.70
N GLY A 531 -2.35 6.68 7.64
CA GLY A 531 -2.83 8.06 7.73
C GLY A 531 -3.23 8.60 6.36
N PHE A 532 -3.39 9.92 6.25
CA PHE A 532 -3.72 10.55 4.97
C PHE A 532 -3.11 11.95 4.87
N SER A 533 -2.37 12.22 3.78
CA SER A 533 -1.85 13.56 3.51
C SER A 533 -2.93 14.47 2.92
N LEU A 534 -3.17 15.61 3.56
CA LEU A 534 -4.10 16.63 3.08
C LEU A 534 -3.41 17.78 2.32
N GLY A 535 -2.13 17.61 1.96
CA GLY A 535 -1.35 18.68 1.31
C GLY A 535 -1.04 19.87 2.24
N GLN A 536 -1.00 19.64 3.55
CA GLN A 536 -0.82 20.71 4.56
C GLN A 536 0.63 21.11 4.76
N ARG A 537 1.59 20.38 4.18
CA ARG A 537 3.02 20.69 4.23
C ARG A 537 3.38 21.72 3.18
N PRO A 538 4.34 22.64 3.45
CA PRO A 538 4.94 23.47 2.42
C PRO A 538 5.57 22.62 1.31
N GLU A 539 5.49 23.09 0.07
CA GLU A 539 6.01 22.36 -1.12
C GLU A 539 7.49 21.98 -1.01
N GLU A 540 8.28 22.79 -0.34
CA GLU A 540 9.72 22.59 -0.13
C GLU A 540 10.07 21.48 0.87
N HIS A 541 9.12 21.05 1.70
CA HIS A 541 9.32 20.08 2.78
C HIS A 541 8.52 18.79 2.64
N GLY A 542 7.84 18.59 1.56
CA GLY A 542 7.10 17.37 1.42
C GLY A 542 6.03 17.39 0.36
N SER A 543 5.18 16.42 0.43
CA SER A 543 4.09 16.30 -0.50
C SER A 543 3.06 17.41 -0.26
N GLY A 544 3.12 18.51 -0.96
CA GLY A 544 1.91 19.31 -1.19
C GLY A 544 0.82 18.48 -1.90
N GLN A 545 0.98 17.16 -1.94
CA GLN A 545 0.12 16.21 -2.64
C GLN A 545 -0.82 15.52 -1.66
N ILE A 546 -2.09 15.54 -1.98
CA ILE A 546 -3.12 14.82 -1.24
C ILE A 546 -2.92 13.30 -1.48
N GLY A 547 -2.88 12.53 -0.38
CA GLY A 547 -2.84 11.08 -0.44
C GLY A 547 -1.53 10.46 -0.92
N ASN A 548 -0.39 11.18 -0.90
CA ASN A 548 0.87 10.68 -1.44
C ASN A 548 2.08 10.91 -0.52
N GLY A 549 3.10 10.03 -0.68
CA GLY A 549 4.37 10.09 0.02
C GLY A 549 4.39 9.38 1.37
N LEU A 550 5.60 9.07 1.87
CA LEU A 550 5.83 8.35 3.13
C LEU A 550 6.08 9.30 4.32
N HIS A 551 5.41 10.44 4.36
CA HIS A 551 5.53 11.40 5.48
C HIS A 551 4.70 10.99 6.70
N SER A 552 4.99 11.59 7.84
CA SER A 552 4.40 11.23 9.14
C SER A 552 2.87 11.31 9.17
N GLU A 553 2.24 12.28 8.49
CA GLU A 553 0.78 12.35 8.39
C GLU A 553 0.15 11.19 7.60
N HIS A 554 0.96 10.45 6.86
CA HIS A 554 0.51 9.30 6.09
C HIS A 554 0.94 7.97 6.71
N THR A 555 2.09 7.94 7.37
CA THR A 555 2.69 6.70 7.88
C THR A 555 2.60 6.55 9.39
N TRP A 556 2.55 7.62 10.19
CA TRP A 556 2.31 7.46 11.61
C TRP A 556 0.83 7.23 11.91
N ILE A 557 0.57 6.10 12.52
CA ILE A 557 -0.76 5.60 12.84
C ILE A 557 -0.91 5.37 14.34
N PRO A 558 -2.12 5.46 14.90
CA PRO A 558 -2.38 5.03 16.26
C PRO A 558 -2.36 3.50 16.36
N LEU A 559 -1.89 2.98 17.48
CA LEU A 559 -2.10 1.61 17.93
C LEU A 559 -2.36 1.61 19.42
N VAL A 560 -3.44 0.97 19.83
CA VAL A 560 -3.75 0.67 21.24
C VAL A 560 -4.20 -0.77 21.38
N VAL A 561 -3.74 -1.42 22.45
CA VAL A 561 -4.22 -2.74 22.88
C VAL A 561 -4.80 -2.57 24.29
N ALA A 562 -6.08 -2.82 24.44
CA ALA A 562 -6.80 -2.69 25.70
C ALA A 562 -7.42 -4.04 26.11
N GLY A 563 -7.34 -4.34 27.41
CA GLY A 563 -7.84 -5.57 28.03
C GLY A 563 -7.12 -5.80 29.36
N ASP A 564 -7.68 -6.64 30.20
CA ASP A 564 -7.10 -6.94 31.54
C ASP A 564 -6.00 -8.01 31.45
N HIS A 565 -5.29 -8.06 30.32
CA HIS A 565 -4.22 -9.03 30.08
C HIS A 565 -3.02 -8.74 30.99
N PRO A 566 -2.45 -9.75 31.70
CA PRO A 566 -1.37 -9.53 32.69
C PRO A 566 -0.10 -8.90 32.13
N ARG A 567 0.21 -9.17 30.86
CA ARG A 567 1.40 -8.64 30.19
C ARG A 567 1.23 -7.21 29.62
N LEU A 568 0.01 -6.66 29.63
CA LEU A 568 -0.24 -5.29 29.21
C LEU A 568 -0.13 -4.32 30.38
N LYS A 569 0.42 -3.16 30.10
CA LYS A 569 0.62 -2.09 31.11
C LYS A 569 -0.39 -0.96 30.83
N ALA A 570 -1.57 -1.05 31.42
CA ALA A 570 -2.64 -0.08 31.22
C ALA A 570 -2.19 1.36 31.44
N GLY A 571 -2.56 2.26 30.56
CA GLY A 571 -2.19 3.67 30.57
C GLY A 571 -0.73 3.96 30.17
N THR A 572 0.04 2.93 29.77
CA THR A 572 1.44 3.11 29.38
C THR A 572 1.53 3.55 27.92
N ARG A 573 2.40 4.54 27.71
CA ARG A 573 2.79 5.01 26.38
C ARG A 573 4.16 4.47 26.01
N GLU A 574 4.18 3.58 25.04
CA GLU A 574 5.43 3.11 24.46
C GLU A 574 5.91 4.05 23.35
N ALA A 575 7.17 4.46 23.46
CA ALA A 575 7.78 5.41 22.53
C ALA A 575 8.76 4.76 21.54
N ALA A 576 9.07 3.49 21.71
CA ALA A 576 9.88 2.75 20.75
C ALA A 576 9.12 2.61 19.41
N PRO A 577 9.74 2.94 18.27
CA PRO A 577 9.06 2.85 16.98
C PRO A 577 8.72 1.40 16.65
N GLY A 578 7.57 1.23 15.99
CA GLY A 578 7.10 -0.04 15.49
C GLY A 578 6.48 0.12 14.10
N SER A 579 6.07 -0.99 13.52
CA SER A 579 5.33 -1.03 12.26
C SER A 579 4.18 -2.03 12.34
N GLN A 580 3.28 -1.99 11.37
CA GLN A 580 2.18 -2.95 11.27
C GLN A 580 2.67 -4.41 11.15
N ALA A 581 3.89 -4.62 10.63
CA ALA A 581 4.49 -5.96 10.59
C ALA A 581 4.70 -6.56 11.99
N ASP A 582 4.76 -5.74 13.03
CA ASP A 582 4.93 -6.15 14.42
C ASP A 582 3.61 -6.63 15.07
N LEU A 583 2.45 -6.35 14.44
CA LEU A 583 1.15 -6.67 15.04
C LEU A 583 0.93 -8.18 15.16
N GLY A 584 1.14 -8.93 14.08
CA GLY A 584 0.99 -10.39 14.10
C GLY A 584 1.84 -11.08 15.18
N PRO A 585 3.16 -10.84 15.21
CA PRO A 585 4.02 -11.33 16.29
C PRO A 585 3.57 -10.93 17.69
N THR A 586 3.07 -9.70 17.87
CA THR A 586 2.57 -9.22 19.17
C THR A 586 1.31 -9.95 19.62
N LEU A 587 0.37 -10.18 18.70
CA LEU A 587 -0.88 -10.87 19.01
C LEU A 587 -0.64 -12.36 19.29
N LEU A 588 0.26 -13.01 18.55
CA LEU A 588 0.66 -14.40 18.83
C LEU A 588 1.31 -14.51 20.21
N ASP A 589 2.19 -13.57 20.54
CA ASP A 589 2.86 -13.50 21.84
C ASP A 589 1.87 -13.27 22.99
N LEU A 590 0.86 -12.38 22.82
CA LEU A 590 -0.23 -12.19 23.78
C LEU A 590 -1.15 -13.41 23.91
N ALA A 591 -1.29 -14.20 22.88
CA ALA A 591 -2.11 -15.41 22.88
C ALA A 591 -1.36 -16.67 23.33
N GLY A 592 -0.05 -16.58 23.63
CA GLY A 592 0.78 -17.74 23.97
C GLY A 592 1.01 -18.68 22.78
N ILE A 593 0.87 -18.20 21.54
CA ILE A 593 0.99 -19.05 20.33
C ILE A 593 2.43 -18.99 19.79
N ALA A 594 3.19 -20.05 20.00
CA ALA A 594 4.53 -20.22 19.42
C ALA A 594 4.47 -21.12 18.17
N ALA A 595 4.41 -20.52 17.00
CA ALA A 595 4.28 -21.23 15.73
C ALA A 595 5.36 -20.81 14.71
N PRO A 596 5.80 -21.71 13.80
CA PRO A 596 6.61 -21.34 12.66
C PRO A 596 5.98 -20.17 11.89
N ASN A 597 6.79 -19.19 11.50
CA ASN A 597 6.31 -18.01 10.79
C ASN A 597 7.41 -17.40 9.91
N HIS A 598 7.02 -16.41 9.09
CA HIS A 598 7.93 -15.68 8.20
C HIS A 598 7.90 -14.16 8.47
N PHE A 599 7.41 -13.74 9.61
CA PHE A 599 7.19 -12.32 9.88
C PHE A 599 8.52 -11.58 9.98
N THR A 600 8.64 -10.46 9.29
CA THR A 600 9.82 -9.59 9.41
C THR A 600 9.74 -8.68 10.63
N GLY A 601 8.53 -8.51 11.18
CA GLY A 601 8.28 -7.77 12.42
C GLY A 601 8.59 -8.56 13.68
N HIS A 602 8.50 -7.88 14.82
CA HIS A 602 8.83 -8.38 16.15
C HIS A 602 7.70 -8.10 17.14
N SER A 603 7.55 -8.93 18.17
CA SER A 603 6.59 -8.60 19.23
C SER A 603 6.94 -7.27 19.90
N LEU A 604 5.95 -6.41 20.02
CA LEU A 604 6.07 -5.09 20.67
C LEU A 604 6.25 -5.20 22.18
N LEU A 605 5.99 -6.37 22.78
CA LEU A 605 6.05 -6.61 24.21
C LEU A 605 7.44 -7.03 24.70
N ARG A 606 8.38 -7.28 23.81
CA ARG A 606 9.73 -7.74 24.18
C ARG A 606 10.55 -6.63 24.82
N PRO A 607 11.12 -6.85 26.04
CA PRO A 607 11.81 -5.81 26.78
C PRO A 607 13.10 -5.30 26.11
N ASN A 608 13.75 -6.15 25.30
CA ASN A 608 15.01 -5.83 24.63
C ASN A 608 14.82 -5.57 23.13
N ARG A 609 13.59 -5.29 22.70
CA ARG A 609 13.29 -4.97 21.29
C ARG A 609 14.15 -3.80 20.80
N ALA A 610 14.72 -3.94 19.62
CA ALA A 610 15.43 -2.84 18.98
C ALA A 610 14.55 -1.60 18.87
N ASN A 611 15.15 -0.44 19.12
CA ASN A 611 14.45 0.84 18.98
C ASN A 611 14.38 1.27 17.52
N SER A 612 13.74 0.42 16.69
CA SER A 612 13.66 0.57 15.24
C SER A 612 12.33 0.02 14.71
N SER A 613 11.75 0.69 13.72
CA SER A 613 10.60 0.19 12.99
C SER A 613 11.00 -0.81 11.90
N GLY A 614 10.05 -1.63 11.43
CA GLY A 614 10.14 -2.28 10.14
C GLY A 614 10.23 -1.27 8.99
N LEU A 615 10.50 -1.79 7.77
CA LEU A 615 10.44 -0.94 6.57
C LEU A 615 9.00 -0.59 6.23
N VAL A 616 8.81 0.63 5.74
CA VAL A 616 7.60 1.06 5.05
C VAL A 616 7.93 1.20 3.57
N LEU A 617 7.20 0.49 2.72
CA LEU A 617 7.48 0.42 1.30
C LEU A 617 6.28 0.89 0.49
N HIS A 618 6.48 1.83 -0.42
CA HIS A 618 5.44 2.29 -1.35
C HIS A 618 6.05 3.04 -2.53
N GLY A 619 5.63 2.72 -3.75
CA GLY A 619 5.92 3.52 -4.95
C GLY A 619 7.42 3.76 -5.21
N HIS A 620 8.28 2.79 -4.86
CA HIS A 620 9.75 2.84 -4.87
C HIS A 620 10.37 3.73 -3.80
N GLU A 621 9.60 4.19 -2.83
CA GLU A 621 10.12 4.88 -1.66
C GLU A 621 10.24 3.91 -0.49
N ILE A 622 11.25 4.12 0.34
CA ILE A 622 11.55 3.35 1.54
C ILE A 622 11.64 4.31 2.72
N LEU A 623 10.90 4.00 3.77
CA LEU A 623 11.00 4.68 5.05
C LEU A 623 11.42 3.68 6.13
N LYS A 624 12.26 4.12 7.07
CA LYS A 624 12.56 3.44 8.33
C LYS A 624 12.74 4.46 9.45
N GLU A 625 12.39 4.08 10.67
CA GLU A 625 12.60 4.87 11.88
C GLU A 625 13.44 4.08 12.88
N ASP A 626 14.50 4.69 13.43
CA ASP A 626 15.42 4.05 14.39
C ASP A 626 15.29 4.58 15.83
N GLY A 627 14.18 5.25 16.14
CA GLY A 627 13.96 5.86 17.45
C GLY A 627 14.55 7.26 17.61
N LYS A 628 15.54 7.62 16.82
CA LYS A 628 16.14 8.95 16.78
C LYS A 628 15.82 9.66 15.47
N PHE A 629 15.97 8.95 14.37
CA PHE A 629 15.80 9.48 13.03
C PHE A 629 14.75 8.73 12.22
N ARG A 630 14.16 9.44 11.28
CA ARG A 630 13.38 8.88 10.18
C ARG A 630 14.18 9.03 8.91
N PHE A 631 14.49 7.91 8.27
CA PHE A 631 15.27 7.81 7.06
C PHE A 631 14.35 7.57 5.87
N HIS A 632 14.45 8.42 4.87
CA HIS A 632 13.68 8.32 3.65
C HIS A 632 14.62 8.18 2.46
N THR A 633 14.45 7.14 1.65
CA THR A 633 15.27 6.90 0.47
C THR A 633 14.47 6.29 -0.68
N GLY A 634 15.06 6.26 -1.87
CA GLY A 634 14.51 5.57 -3.03
C GLY A 634 15.09 4.17 -3.20
N TRP A 635 14.34 3.28 -3.86
CA TRP A 635 14.74 1.91 -4.17
C TRP A 635 15.27 1.79 -5.61
N HIS A 636 16.27 0.94 -5.84
CA HIS A 636 16.88 0.63 -7.15
C HIS A 636 17.42 1.85 -7.93
N GLY A 637 18.17 2.73 -7.27
CA GLY A 637 18.73 3.92 -7.91
C GLY A 637 17.68 4.90 -8.42
N ARG A 638 16.42 4.69 -8.09
CA ARG A 638 15.34 5.64 -8.33
C ARG A 638 15.34 6.62 -7.17
N GLU A 639 15.79 7.84 -7.47
CA GLU A 639 15.75 8.91 -6.49
C GLU A 639 14.30 9.16 -6.06
N ARG A 640 14.08 9.33 -4.75
CA ARG A 640 12.84 9.94 -4.24
C ARG A 640 12.59 11.24 -4.98
N ALA A 641 11.33 11.58 -5.20
CA ALA A 641 10.94 12.85 -5.80
C ALA A 641 11.55 14.07 -5.07
N LEU A 642 11.79 13.92 -3.77
CA LEU A 642 12.38 14.94 -2.88
C LEU A 642 13.86 14.66 -2.52
N GLY A 643 14.49 13.65 -3.12
CA GLY A 643 15.83 13.18 -2.74
C GLY A 643 15.84 12.36 -1.44
N ASP A 644 17.01 11.84 -1.07
CA ASP A 644 17.21 11.19 0.22
C ASP A 644 17.06 12.22 1.36
N ALA A 645 16.47 11.79 2.50
CA ALA A 645 16.24 12.69 3.61
C ALA A 645 16.34 11.97 4.96
N VAL A 646 16.75 12.73 5.97
CA VAL A 646 16.79 12.30 7.37
C VAL A 646 16.12 13.36 8.22
N TYR A 647 15.21 12.94 9.09
CA TYR A 647 14.50 13.85 10.00
C TYR A 647 14.67 13.40 11.44
N ASP A 648 14.73 14.35 12.37
CA ASP A 648 14.73 14.03 13.81
C ASP A 648 13.33 13.59 14.24
N ALA A 649 13.18 12.32 14.56
CA ALA A 649 11.89 11.73 14.88
C ALA A 649 11.29 12.24 16.22
N ASN A 650 12.07 12.85 17.07
CA ASN A 650 11.64 13.41 18.36
C ASN A 650 11.36 14.90 18.31
N LEU A 651 12.22 15.66 17.62
CA LEU A 651 12.18 17.12 17.60
C LEU A 651 11.50 17.70 16.36
N ASP A 652 11.47 16.93 15.25
CA ASP A 652 10.91 17.35 13.97
C ASP A 652 9.89 16.33 13.45
N ARG A 653 8.85 16.07 14.23
CA ARG A 653 7.79 15.12 13.88
C ARG A 653 7.03 15.48 12.61
N ASN A 654 7.06 16.75 12.21
CA ASN A 654 6.46 17.22 10.96
C ASN A 654 7.41 17.13 9.76
N GLU A 655 8.66 16.64 9.96
CA GLU A 655 9.64 16.42 8.89
C GLU A 655 9.91 17.70 8.06
N MET A 656 10.13 18.82 8.76
CA MET A 656 10.33 20.15 8.18
C MET A 656 11.79 20.45 7.88
N ARG A 657 12.73 19.76 8.55
CA ARG A 657 14.17 20.02 8.45
C ARG A 657 14.94 18.76 8.07
N ASN A 658 15.38 18.68 6.83
CA ASN A 658 16.24 17.58 6.39
C ASN A 658 17.65 17.73 7.02
N LEU A 659 18.08 16.71 7.76
CA LEU A 659 19.35 16.62 8.47
C LEU A 659 20.40 15.79 7.73
N LEU A 660 20.18 15.43 6.45
CA LEU A 660 21.03 14.53 5.70
C LEU A 660 22.51 14.87 5.79
N ASP A 661 22.85 16.16 5.61
CA ASP A 661 24.25 16.63 5.68
C ASP A 661 24.85 16.61 7.10
N SER A 662 24.02 16.40 8.10
CA SER A 662 24.40 16.40 9.52
C SER A 662 24.46 15.02 10.15
N VAL A 663 24.09 13.96 9.40
CA VAL A 663 24.05 12.57 9.86
C VAL A 663 24.94 11.70 8.99
N PRO A 664 26.24 11.58 9.33
CA PRO A 664 27.24 10.88 8.50
C PRO A 664 26.89 9.40 8.22
N GLU A 665 26.21 8.74 9.17
CA GLU A 665 25.78 7.34 9.07
C GLU A 665 24.59 7.10 8.12
N ALA A 666 23.93 8.15 7.67
CA ALA A 666 22.74 8.06 6.82
C ALA A 666 22.97 7.25 5.54
N ALA A 667 24.10 7.44 4.88
CA ALA A 667 24.41 6.72 3.65
C ALA A 667 24.49 5.19 3.86
N ALA A 668 25.07 4.76 4.98
CA ALA A 668 25.14 3.34 5.35
C ALA A 668 23.75 2.78 5.66
N GLU A 669 22.91 3.54 6.37
CA GLU A 669 21.53 3.13 6.67
C GLU A 669 20.69 3.02 5.40
N PHE A 670 20.78 3.97 4.48
CA PHE A 670 20.13 3.87 3.17
C PHE A 670 20.58 2.64 2.39
N GLY A 671 21.85 2.27 2.47
CA GLY A 671 22.37 1.04 1.90
C GLY A 671 21.64 -0.20 2.48
N ARG A 672 21.59 -0.32 3.80
CA ARG A 672 20.90 -1.41 4.49
C ARG A 672 19.40 -1.46 4.17
N MET A 673 18.73 -0.32 4.12
CA MET A 673 17.31 -0.24 3.76
C MET A 673 17.05 -0.73 2.32
N ARG A 674 17.90 -0.33 1.37
CA ARG A 674 17.82 -0.79 -0.03
C ARG A 674 18.10 -2.28 -0.15
N ASP A 675 19.10 -2.79 0.54
CA ASP A 675 19.46 -4.21 0.57
C ASP A 675 18.28 -5.06 1.11
N ARG A 676 17.68 -4.66 2.25
CA ARG A 676 16.50 -5.34 2.81
C ARG A 676 15.30 -5.29 1.87
N ALA A 677 15.02 -4.15 1.25
CA ALA A 677 13.93 -4.01 0.28
C ALA A 677 14.17 -4.84 -0.99
N THR A 678 15.44 -4.97 -1.42
CA THR A 678 15.83 -5.77 -2.57
C THR A 678 15.68 -7.27 -2.30
N LEU A 679 16.15 -7.75 -1.15
CA LEU A 679 15.92 -9.13 -0.72
C LEU A 679 14.42 -9.44 -0.61
N HIS A 680 13.66 -8.55 0.02
CA HIS A 680 12.21 -8.69 0.16
C HIS A 680 11.51 -8.82 -1.20
N ALA A 681 11.80 -7.92 -2.12
CA ALA A 681 11.23 -7.96 -3.47
C ALA A 681 11.60 -9.26 -4.20
N TRP A 682 12.86 -9.68 -4.11
CA TRP A 682 13.35 -10.91 -4.73
C TRP A 682 12.64 -12.17 -4.21
N LEU A 683 12.43 -12.26 -2.89
CA LEU A 683 11.72 -13.38 -2.25
C LEU A 683 10.24 -13.43 -2.65
N VAL A 684 9.57 -12.28 -2.65
CA VAL A 684 8.16 -12.19 -3.05
C VAL A 684 7.98 -12.56 -4.51
N GLU A 685 8.84 -12.04 -5.40
CA GLU A 685 8.75 -12.29 -6.85
C GLU A 685 8.99 -13.77 -7.22
N ARG A 686 9.70 -14.51 -6.39
CA ARG A 686 10.02 -15.94 -6.59
C ARG A 686 9.20 -16.90 -5.74
N ASP A 687 8.30 -16.34 -4.93
CA ASP A 687 7.49 -17.13 -4.00
C ASP A 687 8.35 -17.97 -3.02
N LEU A 688 9.36 -17.30 -2.42
CA LEU A 688 10.30 -17.87 -1.45
C LEU A 688 10.13 -17.27 -0.04
N VAL A 689 8.96 -16.73 0.25
CA VAL A 689 8.63 -16.20 1.59
C VAL A 689 8.34 -17.35 2.56
N TRP A 690 7.69 -18.40 2.09
CA TRP A 690 7.27 -19.57 2.87
C TRP A 690 7.40 -20.85 2.03
N PRO A 691 7.80 -21.97 2.62
CA PRO A 691 7.84 -23.26 1.90
C PRO A 691 6.47 -23.64 1.32
N LYS A 692 6.47 -24.18 0.13
CA LYS A 692 5.24 -24.70 -0.50
C LYS A 692 4.83 -26.01 0.16
N GLU A 693 3.54 -26.27 0.19
CA GLU A 693 3.02 -27.54 0.69
C GLU A 693 3.62 -28.72 -0.13
N GLY A 694 4.36 -29.57 0.55
CA GLY A 694 4.99 -30.73 -0.06
C GLY A 694 6.48 -30.60 -0.43
N GLU A 695 7.10 -29.43 -0.20
CA GLU A 695 8.56 -29.22 -0.27
C GLU A 695 9.24 -29.39 1.09
#